data_1e07c069312b2fd8b147afeb21b098b2
#
_entry.id   1e07c069312b2fd8b147afeb21b098b2
#
_cell.length_a   1.000
_cell.length_b   1.000
_cell.length_c   1.000
_cell.angle_alpha   90.00
_cell.angle_beta   90.00
_cell.angle_gamma   90.00
#
_symmetry.space_group_name_H-M   'P 1'
#
loop_
_entity.id
_entity.type
_entity.pdbx_description
1 polymer ?
#
loop_
_entity_poly.entity_id
_entity_poly.type
_entity_poly.pdbx_seq_one_letter_code
_entity_poly.pdbx_strand_id
1 'polypeptide(L)'
;MTTARPNTGQTPRIDAGPKVTGRAIYTEDLPLPLGTLYGAILRSPYAHARLVSIDAQQAECLPGVHAVVTREHLGHLNPFLDPASYGTEGEGAPPIIALEKVRYEGEPVAAVAAETPALAQHALACIEVAYDELPVLFDTREALKPDAPVIHGKRPNNLVGRFDFGWGDVERGFRESDHIFEDTYVFQSVFHHPMENLGGCIAEVRGDTLELTAPIQHPFRSRDEIAAMFGFDRNRVHIRFPYVGGGFGSKELKTEHLIAILLAIRSGRAVTLRPTIEESFRSDCRHAVVYHVKTGVKADGTLVAQDIDLLFDKGAYAHGNGMNVPRRGSSLAWGPYRVPHLRVVGRSYFTNKVPAGAFRSLGRAQTTWGYESHYDMIARQLGLEPVAFRRHNFLDRGERLIETVGPFDADMDDLVRRALAALEWDGRSQRLGPTAGIVYSGITPVRGRGIAATFRHGYSGTSVSDVEVTADTRGIIRILHTGAEIGQGLYTMLARVVSETLGVPERQVEVTHPHTDLPYSDGVGSSRDTVSMGMATQRACEDLKRQLVEVAAKAIGGTPDEWRCAAGQLWRGERPYPIGGVISTLARSMVIRGKGHYSTPRADNVWQGIVPHWELSVGAAEVEVDPETGDVTLLQYAIAADVGTAVHPVACKSQLDGGSVMGLGDAMYEEMLYGDGQLLNGDSFQYRLPLLHDLPPRFTSIMVENHDGPGPLGAKGMSQTAVSPIAPAIANAVYDAVGVRIKDLPITPEKVLRGLGKLV
;
A
#
# COMPACT_ATOMS: atom_id res chain seq x y z
N MET A 1 35.68 14.82 12.81
CA MET A 1 35.76 13.39 12.45
C MET A 1 34.97 13.23 11.18
N THR A 2 35.64 13.07 10.05
CA THR A 2 35.00 12.82 8.75
C THR A 2 34.37 11.45 8.79
N THR A 3 33.05 11.40 8.89
CA THR A 3 32.28 10.17 8.70
C THR A 3 32.55 9.69 7.26
N ALA A 4 33.23 8.58 7.12
CA ALA A 4 33.36 7.92 5.82
C ALA A 4 31.95 7.76 5.21
N ARG A 5 31.73 8.28 3.99
CA ARG A 5 30.49 8.05 3.25
C ARG A 5 30.28 6.54 3.16
N PRO A 6 29.03 6.05 3.44
CA PRO A 6 28.72 4.65 3.20
C PRO A 6 29.15 4.29 1.78
N ASN A 7 29.75 3.13 1.64
CA ASN A 7 30.15 2.61 0.33
C ASN A 7 28.87 2.32 -0.49
N THR A 8 28.34 3.32 -1.18
CA THR A 8 27.12 3.27 -2.01
C THR A 8 27.34 2.47 -3.30
N GLY A 9 28.48 1.79 -3.43
CA GLY A 9 28.74 0.89 -4.54
C GLY A 9 27.75 -0.27 -4.53
N GLN A 10 26.93 -0.32 -5.51
CA GLN A 10 26.13 -1.38 -6.16
C GLN A 10 26.13 -2.78 -5.50
N THR A 11 25.94 -2.88 -4.17
CA THR A 11 25.74 -4.20 -3.54
C THR A 11 24.37 -4.72 -3.97
N PRO A 12 24.28 -5.89 -4.59
CA PRO A 12 23.00 -6.50 -4.96
C PRO A 12 22.13 -6.73 -3.72
N ARG A 13 20.83 -6.78 -3.93
CA ARG A 13 19.91 -7.24 -2.88
C ARG A 13 20.32 -8.63 -2.42
N ILE A 14 20.27 -8.89 -1.10
CA ILE A 14 20.64 -10.21 -0.53
C ILE A 14 19.69 -11.32 -1.01
N ASP A 15 18.46 -10.99 -1.37
CA ASP A 15 17.43 -11.89 -1.89
C ASP A 15 17.42 -11.99 -3.44
N ALA A 16 18.26 -11.26 -4.13
CA ALA A 16 18.30 -11.26 -5.61
C ALA A 16 18.71 -12.64 -6.17
N GLY A 17 19.78 -13.23 -5.62
CA GLY A 17 20.27 -14.53 -6.07
C GLY A 17 19.21 -15.64 -6.00
N PRO A 18 18.58 -15.89 -4.85
CA PRO A 18 17.46 -16.83 -4.75
C PRO A 18 16.33 -16.56 -5.75
N LYS A 19 15.93 -15.29 -5.94
CA LYS A 19 14.84 -14.93 -6.84
C LYS A 19 15.14 -15.22 -8.30
N VAL A 20 16.30 -14.79 -8.82
CA VAL A 20 16.64 -14.98 -10.25
C VAL A 20 17.06 -16.41 -10.60
N THR A 21 17.30 -17.26 -9.59
CA THR A 21 17.67 -18.68 -9.81
C THR A 21 16.57 -19.66 -9.46
N GLY A 22 15.33 -19.19 -9.17
CA GLY A 22 14.20 -20.02 -8.80
C GLY A 22 14.32 -20.70 -7.43
N ARG A 23 15.23 -20.24 -6.57
CA ARG A 23 15.43 -20.77 -5.20
C ARG A 23 14.63 -19.99 -4.15
N ALA A 24 14.06 -18.86 -4.50
CA ALA A 24 13.13 -18.15 -3.65
C ALA A 24 11.82 -18.94 -3.61
N ILE A 25 11.39 -19.33 -2.41
CA ILE A 25 10.20 -20.15 -2.21
C ILE A 25 9.05 -19.24 -1.78
N TYR A 26 7.95 -19.29 -2.52
CA TYR A 26 6.68 -18.66 -2.20
C TYR A 26 5.74 -19.68 -1.55
N THR A 27 4.60 -19.23 -1.03
CA THR A 27 3.64 -20.14 -0.37
C THR A 27 3.18 -21.27 -1.30
N GLU A 28 2.99 -20.97 -2.57
CA GLU A 28 2.49 -21.92 -3.57
C GLU A 28 3.56 -22.93 -4.05
N ASP A 29 4.85 -22.64 -3.81
CA ASP A 29 5.97 -23.53 -4.14
C ASP A 29 6.28 -24.53 -3.02
N LEU A 30 5.69 -24.34 -1.84
CA LEU A 30 5.98 -25.20 -0.70
C LEU A 30 5.49 -26.62 -0.94
N PRO A 31 6.28 -27.64 -0.56
CA PRO A 31 5.80 -29.01 -0.54
C PRO A 31 4.63 -29.15 0.44
N LEU A 32 3.54 -29.71 -0.03
CA LEU A 32 2.37 -29.90 0.81
C LEU A 32 2.58 -31.04 1.81
N PRO A 33 2.09 -30.91 3.06
CA PRO A 33 2.04 -32.00 4.02
C PRO A 33 1.33 -33.25 3.40
N LEU A 34 1.76 -34.43 3.82
CA LEU A 34 1.16 -35.68 3.32
C LEU A 34 -0.35 -35.72 3.65
N GLY A 35 -1.16 -35.99 2.64
CA GLY A 35 -2.61 -36.06 2.79
C GLY A 35 -3.30 -34.71 2.82
N THR A 36 -2.63 -33.62 2.41
CA THR A 36 -3.26 -32.30 2.24
C THR A 36 -4.41 -32.36 1.25
N LEU A 37 -5.52 -31.71 1.60
CA LEU A 37 -6.68 -31.53 0.76
C LEU A 37 -6.60 -30.23 -0.03
N TYR A 38 -7.30 -30.16 -1.14
CA TYR A 38 -7.43 -28.99 -1.98
C TYR A 38 -8.77 -28.31 -1.71
N GLY A 39 -8.71 -27.05 -1.25
CA GLY A 39 -9.88 -26.20 -1.03
C GLY A 39 -10.33 -25.53 -2.32
N ALA A 40 -11.65 -25.39 -2.49
CA ALA A 40 -12.27 -24.58 -3.53
C ALA A 40 -13.49 -23.85 -2.98
N ILE A 41 -13.82 -22.67 -3.56
CA ILE A 41 -14.87 -21.78 -3.06
C ILE A 41 -15.95 -21.59 -4.11
N LEU A 42 -17.22 -21.85 -3.73
CA LEU A 42 -18.39 -21.46 -4.52
C LEU A 42 -18.69 -19.99 -4.26
N ARG A 43 -18.71 -19.21 -5.33
CA ARG A 43 -18.94 -17.76 -5.27
C ARG A 43 -20.28 -17.39 -5.88
N SER A 44 -20.91 -16.32 -5.35
CA SER A 44 -22.15 -15.78 -5.85
C SER A 44 -22.00 -15.25 -7.28
N PRO A 45 -22.93 -15.59 -8.20
CA PRO A 45 -23.03 -14.91 -9.48
C PRO A 45 -23.80 -13.58 -9.42
N TYR A 46 -24.39 -13.24 -8.25
CA TYR A 46 -25.22 -12.06 -8.07
C TYR A 46 -24.50 -11.00 -7.22
N ALA A 47 -24.68 -9.75 -7.59
CA ALA A 47 -24.16 -8.63 -6.81
C ALA A 47 -24.99 -8.33 -5.55
N HIS A 48 -26.29 -8.61 -5.55
CA HIS A 48 -27.15 -8.48 -4.40
C HIS A 48 -28.33 -9.44 -4.49
N ALA A 49 -28.34 -10.42 -3.62
CA ALA A 49 -29.42 -11.39 -3.57
C ALA A 49 -29.56 -12.00 -2.16
N ARG A 50 -30.76 -12.40 -1.81
CA ARG A 50 -31.05 -13.22 -0.62
C ARG A 50 -30.70 -14.67 -0.91
N LEU A 51 -30.03 -15.33 0.02
CA LEU A 51 -29.79 -16.76 -0.01
C LEU A 51 -31.02 -17.49 0.51
N VAL A 52 -31.83 -18.08 -0.38
CA VAL A 52 -33.03 -18.83 -0.04
C VAL A 52 -32.66 -20.17 0.55
N SER A 53 -31.91 -20.98 -0.21
CA SER A 53 -31.43 -22.30 0.23
C SER A 53 -30.06 -22.62 -0.35
N ILE A 54 -29.32 -23.49 0.34
CA ILE A 54 -28.07 -24.08 -0.12
C ILE A 54 -28.21 -25.59 0.10
N ASP A 55 -28.21 -26.37 -0.96
CA ASP A 55 -28.20 -27.82 -0.90
C ASP A 55 -26.81 -28.35 -1.31
N ALA A 56 -26.09 -28.91 -0.36
CA ALA A 56 -24.74 -29.44 -0.55
C ALA A 56 -24.69 -30.99 -0.43
N GLN A 57 -25.81 -31.65 -0.25
CA GLN A 57 -25.88 -33.09 0.04
C GLN A 57 -25.16 -33.94 -1.03
N GLN A 58 -25.33 -33.61 -2.30
CA GLN A 58 -24.66 -34.31 -3.36
C GLN A 58 -23.14 -34.16 -3.30
N ALA A 59 -22.64 -32.96 -3.01
CA ALA A 59 -21.20 -32.68 -2.86
C ALA A 59 -20.60 -33.44 -1.66
N GLU A 60 -21.31 -33.50 -0.54
CA GLU A 60 -20.89 -34.22 0.66
C GLU A 60 -20.78 -35.72 0.47
N CYS A 61 -21.60 -36.31 -0.41
CA CYS A 61 -21.60 -37.73 -0.71
C CYS A 61 -20.52 -38.15 -1.73
N LEU A 62 -19.79 -37.23 -2.36
CA LEU A 62 -18.78 -37.58 -3.37
C LEU A 62 -17.56 -38.26 -2.70
N PRO A 63 -17.13 -39.45 -3.18
CA PRO A 63 -15.92 -40.10 -2.70
C PRO A 63 -14.69 -39.20 -2.88
N GLY A 64 -13.90 -39.00 -1.80
CA GLY A 64 -12.72 -38.15 -1.81
C GLY A 64 -13.00 -36.67 -1.47
N VAL A 65 -14.25 -36.28 -1.24
CA VAL A 65 -14.62 -35.02 -0.59
C VAL A 65 -14.63 -35.27 0.91
N HIS A 66 -13.90 -34.46 1.68
CA HIS A 66 -13.71 -34.63 3.13
C HIS A 66 -14.35 -33.54 3.98
N ALA A 67 -14.63 -32.39 3.41
CA ALA A 67 -15.38 -31.32 4.08
C ALA A 67 -16.13 -30.48 3.06
N VAL A 68 -17.36 -30.12 3.41
CA VAL A 68 -18.16 -29.07 2.77
C VAL A 68 -18.54 -28.05 3.86
N VAL A 69 -18.46 -26.78 3.53
CA VAL A 69 -18.78 -25.67 4.42
C VAL A 69 -19.80 -24.77 3.76
N THR A 70 -20.91 -24.53 4.47
CA THR A 70 -21.95 -23.56 4.14
C THR A 70 -22.23 -22.68 5.38
N ARG A 71 -23.13 -21.73 5.28
CA ARG A 71 -23.56 -20.86 6.40
C ARG A 71 -23.99 -21.61 7.65
N GLU A 72 -24.51 -22.84 7.52
CA GLU A 72 -24.99 -23.67 8.62
C GLU A 72 -23.87 -24.15 9.54
N HIS A 73 -22.64 -24.17 9.04
CA HIS A 73 -21.47 -24.63 9.77
C HIS A 73 -20.77 -23.56 10.62
N LEU A 74 -21.29 -22.31 10.63
CA LEU A 74 -20.67 -21.18 11.30
C LEU A 74 -21.28 -20.87 12.70
N GLY A 75 -22.33 -21.60 13.12
CA GLY A 75 -23.21 -21.22 14.23
C GLY A 75 -22.56 -21.07 15.62
N HIS A 76 -21.33 -21.55 15.81
CA HIS A 76 -20.58 -21.44 17.08
C HIS A 76 -19.33 -20.57 16.99
N LEU A 77 -19.07 -19.97 15.82
CA LEU A 77 -17.93 -19.12 15.58
C LEU A 77 -18.33 -17.64 15.61
N ASN A 78 -17.38 -16.75 15.79
CA ASN A 78 -17.54 -15.36 15.38
C ASN A 78 -17.33 -15.29 13.84
N PRO A 79 -18.38 -15.30 13.01
CA PRO A 79 -18.23 -15.45 11.58
C PRO A 79 -17.69 -14.21 10.86
N PHE A 80 -17.50 -13.10 11.58
CA PHE A 80 -17.06 -11.84 11.00
C PHE A 80 -15.64 -11.53 11.41
N LEU A 81 -14.86 -11.01 10.47
CA LEU A 81 -13.58 -10.36 10.79
C LEU A 81 -13.83 -9.26 11.83
N ASP A 82 -13.02 -9.25 12.91
CA ASP A 82 -13.26 -8.41 14.08
C ASP A 82 -13.39 -6.92 13.71
N PRO A 83 -14.59 -6.35 13.87
CA PRO A 83 -14.84 -4.95 13.53
C PRO A 83 -14.34 -3.98 14.61
N ALA A 84 -14.05 -4.43 15.82
CA ALA A 84 -13.58 -3.58 16.91
C ALA A 84 -12.26 -2.90 16.57
N SER A 85 -11.39 -3.58 15.79
CA SER A 85 -10.16 -3.01 15.27
C SER A 85 -10.38 -1.86 14.27
N TYR A 86 -11.59 -1.70 13.73
CA TYR A 86 -11.92 -0.77 12.66
C TYR A 86 -13.08 0.18 12.94
N GLY A 87 -13.70 0.09 14.11
CA GLY A 87 -14.77 1.01 14.53
C GLY A 87 -16.11 0.81 13.82
N THR A 88 -16.40 -0.38 13.29
CA THR A 88 -17.66 -0.67 12.56
C THR A 88 -18.72 -1.39 13.40
N GLU A 89 -18.53 -1.60 14.69
CA GLU A 89 -19.49 -2.23 15.62
C GLU A 89 -20.19 -3.51 15.09
N GLY A 90 -19.47 -4.32 14.28
CA GLY A 90 -19.90 -5.65 13.81
C GLY A 90 -20.68 -5.67 12.51
N GLU A 91 -21.34 -4.59 12.10
CA GLU A 91 -22.09 -4.58 10.85
C GLU A 91 -21.30 -3.91 9.72
N GLY A 92 -21.24 -4.60 8.56
CA GLY A 92 -20.41 -4.20 7.43
C GLY A 92 -19.05 -4.86 7.38
N ALA A 93 -18.69 -5.70 8.37
CA ALA A 93 -17.51 -6.58 8.27
C ALA A 93 -17.85 -7.79 7.37
N PRO A 94 -16.89 -8.28 6.55
CA PRO A 94 -17.13 -9.45 5.72
C PRO A 94 -17.28 -10.71 6.57
N PRO A 95 -18.32 -11.54 6.33
CA PRO A 95 -18.40 -12.85 6.92
C PRO A 95 -17.39 -13.81 6.26
N ILE A 96 -17.06 -14.92 6.92
CA ILE A 96 -16.25 -16.00 6.32
C ILE A 96 -16.94 -16.52 5.05
N ILE A 97 -18.24 -16.72 5.13
CA ILE A 97 -19.14 -17.12 4.03
C ILE A 97 -20.44 -16.35 4.20
N ALA A 98 -21.09 -15.96 3.11
CA ALA A 98 -22.35 -15.24 3.12
C ALA A 98 -23.42 -15.96 3.97
N LEU A 99 -24.11 -15.23 4.84
CA LEU A 99 -25.07 -15.79 5.79
C LEU A 99 -26.51 -15.74 5.26
N GLU A 100 -27.08 -14.54 5.15
CA GLU A 100 -28.48 -14.33 4.75
C GLU A 100 -28.61 -13.85 3.31
N LYS A 101 -27.67 -13.03 2.87
CA LYS A 101 -27.64 -12.46 1.53
C LYS A 101 -26.20 -12.23 1.06
N VAL A 102 -26.02 -12.27 -0.25
CA VAL A 102 -24.81 -11.83 -0.93
C VAL A 102 -24.91 -10.35 -1.25
N ARG A 103 -23.78 -9.65 -1.23
CA ARG A 103 -23.70 -8.19 -1.37
C ARG A 103 -22.79 -7.73 -2.51
N TYR A 104 -22.04 -8.64 -3.12
CA TYR A 104 -21.25 -8.36 -4.33
C TYR A 104 -21.08 -9.65 -5.15
N GLU A 105 -20.88 -9.50 -6.44
CA GLU A 105 -20.57 -10.62 -7.35
C GLU A 105 -19.20 -11.18 -7.00
N GLY A 106 -19.13 -12.51 -6.73
CA GLY A 106 -17.93 -13.19 -6.28
C GLY A 106 -17.85 -13.40 -4.75
N GLU A 107 -18.85 -13.01 -3.97
CA GLU A 107 -18.89 -13.29 -2.52
C GLU A 107 -18.93 -14.79 -2.24
N PRO A 108 -18.10 -15.34 -1.32
CA PRO A 108 -18.11 -16.75 -0.96
C PRO A 108 -19.47 -17.20 -0.38
N VAL A 109 -20.01 -18.31 -0.90
CA VAL A 109 -21.31 -18.88 -0.48
C VAL A 109 -21.17 -20.26 0.14
N ALA A 110 -20.26 -21.07 -0.41
CA ALA A 110 -19.90 -22.37 0.12
C ALA A 110 -18.43 -22.69 -0.20
N ALA A 111 -17.87 -23.71 0.44
CA ALA A 111 -16.53 -24.18 0.12
C ALA A 111 -16.41 -25.68 0.34
N VAL A 112 -15.49 -26.31 -0.37
CA VAL A 112 -15.22 -27.76 -0.26
C VAL A 112 -13.73 -28.03 -0.07
N ALA A 113 -13.38 -29.16 0.55
CA ALA A 113 -12.04 -29.71 0.59
C ALA A 113 -12.05 -31.16 0.08
N ALA A 114 -11.26 -31.42 -0.96
CA ALA A 114 -11.20 -32.71 -1.63
C ALA A 114 -9.76 -33.15 -1.90
N GLU A 115 -9.58 -34.43 -2.26
CA GLU A 115 -8.26 -35.05 -2.47
C GLU A 115 -7.51 -34.52 -3.70
N THR A 116 -8.24 -33.94 -4.67
CA THR A 116 -7.64 -33.32 -5.87
C THR A 116 -8.34 -32.01 -6.22
N PRO A 117 -7.63 -31.07 -6.89
CA PRO A 117 -8.25 -29.82 -7.36
C PRO A 117 -9.46 -30.06 -8.26
N ALA A 118 -9.37 -31.06 -9.19
CA ALA A 118 -10.47 -31.38 -10.10
C ALA A 118 -11.71 -31.87 -9.36
N LEU A 119 -11.52 -32.71 -8.32
CA LEU A 119 -12.63 -33.18 -7.49
C LEU A 119 -13.24 -32.04 -6.67
N ALA A 120 -12.45 -31.14 -6.17
CA ALA A 120 -12.93 -29.95 -5.44
C ALA A 120 -13.83 -29.10 -6.36
N GLN A 121 -13.40 -28.82 -7.59
CA GLN A 121 -14.21 -28.09 -8.57
C GLN A 121 -15.47 -28.84 -8.97
N HIS A 122 -15.40 -30.17 -9.18
CA HIS A 122 -16.58 -30.99 -9.46
C HIS A 122 -17.57 -30.95 -8.28
N ALA A 123 -17.10 -31.05 -7.06
CA ALA A 123 -17.96 -30.97 -5.87
C ALA A 123 -18.67 -29.61 -5.75
N LEU A 124 -18.01 -28.48 -6.09
CA LEU A 124 -18.68 -27.17 -6.13
C LEU A 124 -19.86 -27.18 -7.14
N ALA A 125 -19.71 -27.83 -8.29
CA ALA A 125 -20.77 -27.91 -9.29
C ALA A 125 -21.97 -28.75 -8.83
N CYS A 126 -21.81 -29.55 -7.78
CA CYS A 126 -22.88 -30.35 -7.16
C CYS A 126 -23.60 -29.63 -6.02
N ILE A 127 -23.23 -28.36 -5.71
CA ILE A 127 -23.93 -27.54 -4.70
C ILE A 127 -24.97 -26.68 -5.41
N GLU A 128 -26.24 -26.87 -5.06
CA GLU A 128 -27.33 -26.06 -5.58
C GLU A 128 -27.65 -24.90 -4.63
N VAL A 129 -27.71 -23.67 -5.18
CA VAL A 129 -28.02 -22.46 -4.41
C VAL A 129 -29.20 -21.74 -5.05
N ALA A 130 -30.25 -21.49 -4.26
CA ALA A 130 -31.39 -20.68 -4.69
C ALA A 130 -31.22 -19.23 -4.20
N TYR A 131 -31.37 -18.29 -5.11
CA TYR A 131 -31.25 -16.86 -4.86
C TYR A 131 -32.57 -16.13 -5.14
N ASP A 132 -32.80 -15.05 -4.40
CA ASP A 132 -33.86 -14.06 -4.62
C ASP A 132 -33.19 -12.71 -4.81
N GLU A 133 -33.17 -12.21 -6.05
CA GLU A 133 -32.44 -11.01 -6.44
C GLU A 133 -32.99 -9.76 -5.73
N LEU A 134 -32.10 -8.86 -5.39
CA LEU A 134 -32.36 -7.58 -4.73
C LEU A 134 -31.83 -6.42 -5.58
N PRO A 135 -32.40 -5.21 -5.44
CA PRO A 135 -31.88 -4.02 -6.09
C PRO A 135 -30.41 -3.76 -5.74
N VAL A 136 -29.64 -3.33 -6.74
CA VAL A 136 -28.19 -3.06 -6.63
C VAL A 136 -27.89 -1.57 -6.53
N LEU A 137 -26.78 -1.25 -5.89
CA LEU A 137 -26.23 0.10 -5.75
C LEU A 137 -24.76 0.12 -6.17
N PHE A 138 -24.45 0.74 -7.31
CA PHE A 138 -23.08 0.80 -7.85
C PHE A 138 -22.43 2.19 -7.81
N ASP A 139 -23.20 3.25 -7.64
CA ASP A 139 -22.69 4.63 -7.58
C ASP A 139 -22.88 5.21 -6.17
N THR A 140 -21.79 5.70 -5.57
CA THR A 140 -21.84 6.35 -4.26
C THR A 140 -22.70 7.60 -4.24
N ARG A 141 -22.90 8.27 -5.38
CA ARG A 141 -23.81 9.42 -5.52
C ARG A 141 -25.27 9.00 -5.39
N GLU A 142 -25.60 7.78 -5.86
CA GLU A 142 -26.94 7.20 -5.68
C GLU A 142 -27.20 6.84 -4.20
N ALA A 143 -26.15 6.50 -3.44
CA ALA A 143 -26.27 6.22 -1.99
C ALA A 143 -26.79 7.44 -1.18
N LEU A 144 -26.68 8.64 -1.74
CA LEU A 144 -27.18 9.87 -1.11
C LEU A 144 -28.71 10.07 -1.27
N LYS A 145 -29.35 9.30 -2.14
CA LYS A 145 -30.79 9.39 -2.37
C LYS A 145 -31.57 8.73 -1.23
N PRO A 146 -32.74 9.30 -0.85
CA PRO A 146 -33.54 8.73 0.24
C PRO A 146 -34.07 7.31 -0.03
N ASP A 147 -34.20 6.93 -1.29
CA ASP A 147 -34.72 5.64 -1.76
C ASP A 147 -33.62 4.66 -2.19
N ALA A 148 -32.37 4.96 -1.88
CA ALA A 148 -31.23 4.09 -2.19
C ALA A 148 -31.40 2.69 -1.58
N PRO A 149 -31.08 1.61 -2.33
CA PRO A 149 -31.08 0.25 -1.79
C PRO A 149 -30.21 0.13 -0.53
N VAL A 150 -30.73 -0.48 0.54
CA VAL A 150 -30.03 -0.68 1.81
C VAL A 150 -29.22 -1.98 1.75
N ILE A 151 -27.89 -1.87 1.82
CA ILE A 151 -26.98 -3.01 1.74
C ILE A 151 -26.84 -3.70 3.09
N HIS A 152 -26.69 -2.93 4.18
CA HIS A 152 -26.62 -3.41 5.56
C HIS A 152 -27.76 -2.83 6.39
N GLY A 153 -28.57 -3.70 7.04
CA GLY A 153 -29.83 -3.32 7.70
C GLY A 153 -29.68 -2.29 8.81
N LYS A 154 -28.57 -2.33 9.57
CA LYS A 154 -28.27 -1.34 10.61
C LYS A 154 -27.62 -0.05 10.07
N ARG A 155 -27.36 0.03 8.77
CA ARG A 155 -26.81 1.21 8.08
C ARG A 155 -27.78 1.68 6.99
N PRO A 156 -28.98 2.18 7.36
CA PRO A 156 -30.05 2.44 6.41
C PRO A 156 -29.72 3.51 5.36
N ASN A 157 -28.70 4.33 5.60
CA ASN A 157 -28.17 5.33 4.66
C ASN A 157 -26.88 4.88 3.96
N ASN A 158 -26.48 3.60 4.07
CA ASN A 158 -25.25 3.01 3.56
C ASN A 158 -23.95 3.71 4.00
N LEU A 159 -23.99 4.63 4.97
CA LEU A 159 -22.82 5.37 5.45
C LEU A 159 -21.93 4.45 6.32
N VAL A 160 -20.69 4.26 5.87
CA VAL A 160 -19.64 3.53 6.62
C VAL A 160 -19.01 4.42 7.68
N GLY A 161 -18.65 5.65 7.30
CA GLY A 161 -17.99 6.60 8.19
C GLY A 161 -17.90 8.00 7.61
N ARG A 162 -17.70 8.98 8.51
CA ARG A 162 -17.47 10.39 8.19
C ARG A 162 -16.22 10.89 8.89
N PHE A 163 -15.45 11.71 8.19
CA PHE A 163 -14.15 12.22 8.62
C PHE A 163 -14.09 13.72 8.35
N ASP A 164 -14.09 14.52 9.37
CA ASP A 164 -14.06 15.98 9.29
C ASP A 164 -12.68 16.49 9.70
N PHE A 165 -12.08 17.33 8.85
CA PHE A 165 -10.81 17.99 9.08
C PHE A 165 -10.92 19.45 8.69
N GLY A 166 -10.11 20.31 9.31
CA GLY A 166 -10.05 21.68 8.92
C GLY A 166 -9.56 22.63 10.02
N TRP A 167 -9.44 23.88 9.64
CA TRP A 167 -9.08 25.00 10.52
C TRP A 167 -9.52 26.32 9.90
N GLY A 168 -9.45 27.39 10.67
CA GLY A 168 -9.89 28.72 10.24
C GLY A 168 -11.40 28.83 10.08
N ASP A 169 -11.85 29.71 9.19
CA ASP A 169 -13.26 29.99 8.86
C ASP A 169 -13.39 30.10 7.35
N VAL A 170 -13.89 29.04 6.68
CA VAL A 170 -13.97 28.98 5.22
C VAL A 170 -14.93 30.02 4.63
N GLU A 171 -16.02 30.34 5.33
CA GLU A 171 -16.98 31.35 4.87
C GLU A 171 -16.38 32.75 4.90
N ARG A 172 -15.59 33.04 5.92
CA ARG A 172 -14.77 34.26 5.99
C ARG A 172 -13.75 34.28 4.85
N GLY A 173 -13.01 33.18 4.66
CA GLY A 173 -12.00 33.08 3.63
C GLY A 173 -12.59 33.27 2.22
N PHE A 174 -13.79 32.73 1.93
CA PHE A 174 -14.46 32.98 0.64
C PHE A 174 -14.86 34.43 0.46
N ARG A 175 -15.29 35.12 1.52
CA ARG A 175 -15.57 36.57 1.42
C ARG A 175 -14.32 37.43 1.20
N GLU A 176 -13.17 36.96 1.68
CA GLU A 176 -11.89 37.63 1.51
C GLU A 176 -11.21 37.32 0.17
N SER A 177 -11.71 36.33 -0.59
CA SER A 177 -11.16 35.90 -1.88
C SER A 177 -11.59 36.85 -3.01
N ASP A 178 -10.70 37.03 -3.99
CA ASP A 178 -11.00 37.80 -5.19
C ASP A 178 -11.70 36.94 -6.26
N HIS A 179 -11.36 35.65 -6.29
CA HIS A 179 -11.95 34.67 -7.20
C HIS A 179 -12.31 33.39 -6.45
N ILE A 180 -13.39 32.73 -6.92
CA ILE A 180 -13.84 31.43 -6.39
C ILE A 180 -13.96 30.45 -7.56
N PHE A 181 -13.36 29.27 -7.40
CA PHE A 181 -13.39 28.18 -8.36
C PHE A 181 -14.02 26.95 -7.72
N GLU A 182 -14.85 26.24 -8.47
CA GLU A 182 -15.55 25.05 -7.97
C GLU A 182 -15.55 23.96 -9.04
N ASP A 183 -15.15 22.74 -8.66
CA ASP A 183 -15.03 21.62 -9.59
C ASP A 183 -15.24 20.28 -8.89
N THR A 184 -15.47 19.24 -9.74
CA THR A 184 -15.56 17.85 -9.28
C THR A 184 -14.64 16.98 -10.12
N TYR A 185 -13.84 16.16 -9.44
CA TYR A 185 -12.93 15.19 -10.05
C TYR A 185 -13.30 13.79 -9.60
N VAL A 186 -13.18 12.81 -10.49
CA VAL A 186 -13.49 11.41 -10.20
C VAL A 186 -12.24 10.55 -10.41
N PHE A 187 -11.96 9.73 -9.42
CA PHE A 187 -10.97 8.66 -9.50
C PHE A 187 -11.70 7.32 -9.50
N GLN A 188 -11.43 6.48 -10.48
CA GLN A 188 -12.10 5.20 -10.67
C GLN A 188 -11.64 4.13 -9.67
N SER A 189 -12.38 3.02 -9.59
CA SER A 189 -11.92 1.81 -8.91
C SER A 189 -10.94 1.05 -9.81
N VAL A 190 -9.82 0.62 -9.23
CA VAL A 190 -8.83 -0.21 -9.93
C VAL A 190 -8.53 -1.47 -9.13
N PHE A 191 -8.22 -2.55 -9.84
CA PHE A 191 -7.84 -3.82 -9.24
C PHE A 191 -6.46 -3.73 -8.54
N HIS A 192 -6.26 -4.46 -7.46
CA HIS A 192 -4.91 -4.74 -6.99
C HIS A 192 -4.19 -5.61 -8.01
N HIS A 193 -3.00 -5.20 -8.44
CA HIS A 193 -2.25 -5.87 -9.50
C HIS A 193 -2.17 -7.39 -9.33
N PRO A 194 -2.17 -8.17 -10.42
CA PRO A 194 -1.86 -9.59 -10.37
C PRO A 194 -0.42 -9.76 -9.86
N MET A 195 -0.32 -10.30 -8.65
CA MET A 195 0.96 -10.54 -7.99
C MET A 195 1.42 -11.96 -8.25
N GLU A 196 2.72 -12.23 -8.16
CA GLU A 196 3.30 -13.56 -8.35
C GLU A 196 2.65 -14.62 -7.46
N ASN A 197 2.33 -14.25 -6.20
CA ASN A 197 1.54 -15.05 -5.28
C ASN A 197 0.21 -14.34 -5.04
N LEU A 198 -0.88 -14.93 -5.47
CA LEU A 198 -2.24 -14.35 -5.37
C LEU A 198 -2.84 -14.39 -3.96
N GLY A 199 -2.13 -14.95 -2.98
CA GLY A 199 -2.62 -15.07 -1.60
C GLY A 199 -3.03 -16.48 -1.22
N GLY A 200 -2.54 -17.48 -1.92
CA GLY A 200 -2.72 -18.90 -1.57
C GLY A 200 -2.18 -19.22 -0.19
N CYS A 201 -2.79 -20.20 0.49
CA CYS A 201 -2.43 -20.58 1.85
C CYS A 201 -2.43 -22.10 2.07
N ILE A 202 -1.78 -22.50 3.17
CA ILE A 202 -1.86 -23.86 3.72
C ILE A 202 -2.28 -23.70 5.18
N ALA A 203 -3.43 -24.25 5.54
CA ALA A 203 -3.94 -24.28 6.92
C ALA A 203 -3.88 -25.70 7.47
N GLU A 204 -3.32 -25.84 8.65
CA GLU A 204 -3.24 -27.14 9.36
C GLU A 204 -3.63 -26.96 10.83
N VAL A 205 -4.54 -27.81 11.31
CA VAL A 205 -4.99 -27.79 12.70
C VAL A 205 -4.65 -29.12 13.34
N ARG A 206 -3.87 -29.09 14.43
CA ARG A 206 -3.47 -30.27 15.21
C ARG A 206 -3.83 -30.04 16.68
N GLY A 207 -4.93 -30.70 17.11
CA GLY A 207 -5.48 -30.48 18.44
C GLY A 207 -5.93 -29.02 18.64
N ASP A 208 -5.28 -28.30 19.55
CA ASP A 208 -5.54 -26.90 19.89
C ASP A 208 -4.60 -25.91 19.20
N THR A 209 -3.77 -26.38 18.27
CA THR A 209 -2.75 -25.57 17.59
C THR A 209 -3.09 -25.43 16.10
N LEU A 210 -3.07 -24.19 15.62
CA LEU A 210 -3.22 -23.83 14.20
C LEU A 210 -1.88 -23.37 13.64
N GLU A 211 -1.46 -23.98 12.53
CA GLU A 211 -0.40 -23.47 11.67
C GLU A 211 -1.02 -22.94 10.37
N LEU A 212 -0.82 -21.65 10.07
CA LEU A 212 -1.19 -21.02 8.81
C LEU A 212 0.06 -20.57 8.08
N THR A 213 0.28 -21.10 6.89
CA THR A 213 1.30 -20.55 5.97
C THR A 213 0.60 -19.74 4.90
N ALA A 214 0.83 -18.42 4.89
CA ALA A 214 0.17 -17.49 3.97
C ALA A 214 1.00 -16.21 3.80
N PRO A 215 0.92 -15.53 2.64
CA PRO A 215 1.65 -14.28 2.39
C PRO A 215 0.94 -13.10 3.07
N ILE A 216 1.28 -12.80 4.31
CA ILE A 216 0.58 -11.81 5.16
C ILE A 216 1.54 -10.66 5.56
N GLN A 217 1.07 -9.39 5.42
CA GLN A 217 1.83 -8.19 5.80
C GLN A 217 1.78 -7.88 7.30
N HIS A 218 0.69 -8.27 8.00
CA HIS A 218 0.42 -7.97 9.40
C HIS A 218 0.19 -9.25 10.23
N PRO A 219 1.23 -10.09 10.44
CA PRO A 219 1.05 -11.45 10.96
C PRO A 219 0.49 -11.52 12.38
N PHE A 220 0.94 -10.65 13.29
CA PHE A 220 0.44 -10.68 14.68
C PHE A 220 -1.01 -10.25 14.80
N ARG A 221 -1.41 -9.24 14.03
CA ARG A 221 -2.80 -8.82 13.97
C ARG A 221 -3.67 -9.95 13.39
N SER A 222 -3.25 -10.56 12.29
CA SER A 222 -3.95 -11.68 11.67
C SER A 222 -4.06 -12.88 12.64
N ARG A 223 -3.00 -13.16 13.40
CA ARG A 223 -2.99 -14.17 14.46
C ARG A 223 -4.08 -13.90 15.51
N ASP A 224 -4.14 -12.67 16.00
CA ASP A 224 -5.06 -12.29 17.06
C ASP A 224 -6.52 -12.27 16.55
N GLU A 225 -6.75 -11.86 15.29
CA GLU A 225 -8.06 -11.94 14.61
C GLU A 225 -8.51 -13.41 14.45
N ILE A 226 -7.64 -14.29 13.94
CA ILE A 226 -7.93 -15.74 13.81
C ILE A 226 -8.25 -16.36 15.17
N ALA A 227 -7.43 -16.07 16.18
CA ALA A 227 -7.64 -16.59 17.54
C ALA A 227 -9.02 -16.19 18.08
N ALA A 228 -9.42 -14.91 17.91
CA ALA A 228 -10.72 -14.41 18.34
C ALA A 228 -11.89 -15.03 17.57
N MET A 229 -11.75 -15.25 16.25
CA MET A 229 -12.82 -15.80 15.42
C MET A 229 -13.09 -17.28 15.67
N PHE A 230 -12.02 -18.07 15.83
CA PHE A 230 -12.11 -19.53 15.96
C PHE A 230 -11.99 -20.04 17.41
N GLY A 231 -11.77 -19.14 18.38
CA GLY A 231 -11.65 -19.51 19.79
C GLY A 231 -10.36 -20.18 20.18
N PHE A 232 -9.28 -20.00 19.40
CA PHE A 232 -7.94 -20.47 19.77
C PHE A 232 -7.29 -19.58 20.84
N ASP A 233 -6.43 -20.15 21.69
CA ASP A 233 -5.42 -19.35 22.39
C ASP A 233 -4.46 -18.74 21.34
N ARG A 234 -4.25 -17.42 21.42
CA ARG A 234 -3.38 -16.71 20.47
C ARG A 234 -1.95 -17.28 20.39
N ASN A 235 -1.45 -17.89 21.49
CA ASN A 235 -0.14 -18.52 21.51
C ASN A 235 -0.11 -19.90 20.83
N ARG A 236 -1.27 -20.40 20.42
CA ARG A 236 -1.46 -21.62 19.66
C ARG A 236 -1.76 -21.38 18.18
N VAL A 237 -1.75 -20.12 17.76
CA VAL A 237 -1.89 -19.73 16.36
C VAL A 237 -0.53 -19.27 15.85
N HIS A 238 0.04 -20.02 14.92
CA HIS A 238 1.33 -19.75 14.31
C HIS A 238 1.15 -19.37 12.85
N ILE A 239 1.65 -18.20 12.46
CA ILE A 239 1.65 -17.75 11.07
C ILE A 239 3.07 -17.74 10.54
N ARG A 240 3.28 -18.44 9.43
CA ARG A 240 4.54 -18.47 8.69
C ARG A 240 4.35 -17.89 7.30
N PHE A 241 5.33 -17.16 6.82
CA PHE A 241 5.29 -16.60 5.48
C PHE A 241 6.68 -16.62 4.85
N PRO A 242 6.85 -17.36 3.74
CA PRO A 242 8.07 -17.32 2.93
C PRO A 242 8.16 -15.97 2.19
N TYR A 243 8.72 -15.91 1.00
CA TYR A 243 8.62 -14.72 0.18
C TYR A 243 7.14 -14.41 -0.15
N VAL A 244 6.77 -13.12 -0.06
CA VAL A 244 5.36 -12.71 -0.15
C VAL A 244 4.90 -12.47 -1.61
N GLY A 245 5.81 -12.11 -2.52
CA GLY A 245 5.48 -11.92 -3.94
C GLY A 245 4.60 -10.71 -4.22
N GLY A 246 4.98 -9.54 -3.69
CA GLY A 246 4.18 -8.31 -3.79
C GLY A 246 3.15 -8.21 -2.66
N GLY A 247 2.77 -7.01 -2.28
CA GLY A 247 1.80 -6.79 -1.22
C GLY A 247 0.90 -5.59 -1.49
N PHE A 248 1.50 -4.41 -1.63
CA PHE A 248 0.87 -3.13 -1.96
C PHE A 248 -0.31 -2.71 -1.07
N GLY A 249 -0.58 -3.47 0.00
CA GLY A 249 -1.71 -3.29 0.92
C GLY A 249 -2.78 -4.39 0.81
N SER A 250 -2.73 -5.26 -0.20
CA SER A 250 -3.73 -6.32 -0.42
C SER A 250 -3.47 -7.59 0.40
N LYS A 251 -2.22 -7.87 0.82
CA LYS A 251 -1.92 -9.11 1.54
C LYS A 251 -2.14 -8.96 3.05
N GLU A 252 -3.40 -8.87 3.40
CA GLU A 252 -3.93 -8.92 4.76
C GLU A 252 -4.61 -10.27 5.01
N LEU A 253 -5.19 -10.48 6.19
CA LEU A 253 -6.06 -11.63 6.43
C LEU A 253 -7.31 -11.50 5.55
N LYS A 254 -7.62 -12.55 4.79
CA LYS A 254 -8.74 -12.60 3.84
C LYS A 254 -9.68 -13.75 4.16
N THR A 255 -10.88 -13.71 3.61
CA THR A 255 -11.89 -14.76 3.74
C THR A 255 -11.39 -16.10 3.25
N GLU A 256 -10.56 -16.14 2.22
CA GLU A 256 -9.93 -17.37 1.69
C GLU A 256 -9.07 -18.07 2.74
N HIS A 257 -8.30 -17.33 3.53
CA HIS A 257 -7.51 -17.89 4.64
C HIS A 257 -8.41 -18.50 5.72
N LEU A 258 -9.51 -17.80 6.07
CA LEU A 258 -10.46 -18.25 7.07
C LEU A 258 -11.24 -19.47 6.62
N ILE A 259 -11.60 -19.55 5.34
CA ILE A 259 -12.23 -20.71 4.72
C ILE A 259 -11.29 -21.92 4.76
N ALA A 260 -10.01 -21.74 4.42
CA ALA A 260 -9.01 -22.81 4.51
C ALA A 260 -8.86 -23.36 5.94
N ILE A 261 -8.84 -22.48 6.95
CA ILE A 261 -8.82 -22.87 8.37
C ILE A 261 -10.08 -23.65 8.74
N LEU A 262 -11.25 -23.19 8.34
CA LEU A 262 -12.52 -23.83 8.63
C LEU A 262 -12.62 -25.22 7.99
N LEU A 263 -12.17 -25.34 6.73
CA LEU A 263 -12.08 -26.64 6.03
C LEU A 263 -11.08 -27.58 6.71
N ALA A 264 -9.94 -27.07 7.21
CA ALA A 264 -8.95 -27.86 7.95
C ALA A 264 -9.50 -28.36 9.29
N ILE A 265 -10.24 -27.54 10.02
CA ILE A 265 -10.92 -27.93 11.26
C ILE A 265 -11.93 -29.05 11.00
N ARG A 266 -12.75 -28.93 9.97
CA ARG A 266 -13.81 -29.88 9.65
C ARG A 266 -13.31 -31.21 9.11
N SER A 267 -12.26 -31.18 8.27
CA SER A 267 -11.70 -32.39 7.67
C SER A 267 -10.70 -33.11 8.59
N GLY A 268 -10.16 -32.41 9.61
CA GLY A 268 -9.05 -32.92 10.44
C GLY A 268 -7.74 -33.11 9.66
N ARG A 269 -7.61 -32.51 8.49
CA ARG A 269 -6.46 -32.61 7.58
C ARG A 269 -5.97 -31.21 7.18
N ALA A 270 -4.71 -31.12 6.75
CA ALA A 270 -4.20 -29.89 6.17
C ALA A 270 -5.00 -29.56 4.88
N VAL A 271 -5.28 -28.27 4.67
CA VAL A 271 -5.96 -27.76 3.47
C VAL A 271 -5.11 -26.70 2.80
N THR A 272 -4.88 -26.82 1.49
CA THR A 272 -4.33 -25.75 0.66
C THR A 272 -5.46 -25.11 -0.13
N LEU A 273 -5.49 -23.78 -0.18
CA LEU A 273 -6.41 -23.00 -1.00
C LEU A 273 -5.61 -22.03 -1.84
N ARG A 274 -5.80 -22.06 -3.15
CA ARG A 274 -5.07 -21.23 -4.13
C ARG A 274 -6.09 -20.54 -5.02
N PRO A 275 -6.28 -19.20 -4.86
CA PRO A 275 -7.17 -18.44 -5.73
C PRO A 275 -6.63 -18.40 -7.17
N THR A 276 -7.51 -18.33 -8.15
CA THR A 276 -7.17 -18.00 -9.53
C THR A 276 -7.00 -16.50 -9.71
N ILE A 277 -6.53 -16.06 -10.88
CA ILE A 277 -6.44 -14.62 -11.20
C ILE A 277 -7.84 -14.01 -11.22
N GLU A 278 -8.81 -14.66 -11.81
CA GLU A 278 -10.21 -14.21 -11.87
C GLU A 278 -10.83 -14.07 -10.48
N GLU A 279 -10.55 -15.03 -9.57
CA GLU A 279 -10.99 -14.96 -8.19
C GLU A 279 -10.33 -13.77 -7.45
N SER A 280 -9.08 -13.46 -7.78
CA SER A 280 -8.36 -12.33 -7.15
C SER A 280 -8.99 -10.97 -7.47
N PHE A 281 -9.60 -10.80 -8.67
CA PHE A 281 -10.37 -9.60 -9.04
C PHE A 281 -11.58 -9.37 -8.13
N ARG A 282 -12.09 -10.41 -7.49
CA ARG A 282 -13.25 -10.39 -6.59
C ARG A 282 -12.86 -10.33 -5.11
N SER A 283 -11.58 -10.17 -4.83
CA SER A 283 -11.05 -10.15 -3.46
C SER A 283 -10.92 -8.75 -2.90
N ASP A 284 -10.34 -7.82 -3.66
CA ASP A 284 -9.97 -6.49 -3.14
C ASP A 284 -9.67 -5.50 -4.28
N CYS A 285 -9.97 -4.20 -4.07
CA CYS A 285 -9.73 -3.15 -5.05
C CYS A 285 -9.35 -1.81 -4.40
N ARG A 286 -8.89 -0.82 -5.20
CA ARG A 286 -8.73 0.57 -4.78
C ARG A 286 -10.09 1.26 -4.70
N HIS A 287 -10.31 2.08 -3.68
CA HIS A 287 -11.50 2.92 -3.55
C HIS A 287 -11.64 3.86 -4.76
N ALA A 288 -12.80 3.86 -5.41
CA ALA A 288 -13.20 5.00 -6.23
C ALA A 288 -13.53 6.21 -5.34
N VAL A 289 -13.27 7.42 -5.84
CA VAL A 289 -13.50 8.65 -5.08
C VAL A 289 -14.08 9.72 -5.98
N VAL A 290 -15.15 10.36 -5.51
CA VAL A 290 -15.62 11.65 -6.04
C VAL A 290 -15.04 12.75 -5.16
N TYR A 291 -14.26 13.64 -5.74
CA TYR A 291 -13.59 14.75 -5.09
C TYR A 291 -14.23 16.06 -5.57
N HIS A 292 -15.08 16.65 -4.74
CA HIS A 292 -15.67 17.95 -4.98
C HIS A 292 -14.92 19.02 -4.19
N VAL A 293 -14.57 20.14 -4.82
CA VAL A 293 -13.76 21.19 -4.23
C VAL A 293 -14.21 22.58 -4.64
N LYS A 294 -14.28 23.47 -3.65
CA LYS A 294 -14.46 24.92 -3.84
C LYS A 294 -13.25 25.63 -3.24
N THR A 295 -12.60 26.49 -4.05
CA THR A 295 -11.35 27.17 -3.65
C THR A 295 -11.48 28.67 -3.88
N GLY A 296 -11.19 29.44 -2.85
CA GLY A 296 -11.07 30.90 -2.91
C GLY A 296 -9.60 31.32 -3.00
N VAL A 297 -9.30 32.22 -3.94
CA VAL A 297 -7.94 32.72 -4.17
C VAL A 297 -7.91 34.24 -4.34
N LYS A 298 -6.73 34.85 -4.11
CA LYS A 298 -6.45 36.23 -4.50
C LYS A 298 -6.15 36.36 -5.99
N ALA A 299 -6.19 37.57 -6.53
CA ALA A 299 -5.85 37.86 -7.91
C ALA A 299 -4.40 37.48 -8.28
N ASP A 300 -3.48 37.46 -7.31
CA ASP A 300 -2.10 37.01 -7.49
C ASP A 300 -1.92 35.47 -7.39
N GLY A 301 -3.02 34.74 -7.18
CA GLY A 301 -3.02 33.28 -7.05
C GLY A 301 -2.81 32.77 -5.63
N THR A 302 -2.74 33.63 -4.61
CA THR A 302 -2.61 33.20 -3.19
C THR A 302 -3.88 32.44 -2.78
N LEU A 303 -3.72 31.20 -2.27
CA LEU A 303 -4.81 30.39 -1.71
C LEU A 303 -5.31 31.01 -0.40
N VAL A 304 -6.61 31.19 -0.27
CA VAL A 304 -7.27 31.79 0.90
C VAL A 304 -8.14 30.79 1.64
N ALA A 305 -9.05 30.13 0.93
CA ALA A 305 -9.99 29.19 1.52
C ALA A 305 -10.21 27.97 0.63
N GLN A 306 -10.48 26.84 1.27
CA GLN A 306 -10.86 25.62 0.54
C GLN A 306 -11.91 24.83 1.30
N ASP A 307 -12.94 24.40 0.58
CA ASP A 307 -13.98 23.49 1.03
C ASP A 307 -13.98 22.25 0.16
N ILE A 308 -13.73 21.09 0.77
CA ILE A 308 -13.55 19.81 0.07
C ILE A 308 -14.56 18.80 0.60
N ASP A 309 -15.33 18.19 -0.30
CA ASP A 309 -16.24 17.09 -0.02
C ASP A 309 -15.79 15.84 -0.80
N LEU A 310 -15.62 14.72 -0.08
CA LEU A 310 -15.11 13.46 -0.61
C LEU A 310 -16.13 12.35 -0.41
N LEU A 311 -16.47 11.64 -1.48
CA LEU A 311 -17.26 10.42 -1.43
C LEU A 311 -16.38 9.23 -1.80
N PHE A 312 -16.14 8.34 -0.84
CA PHE A 312 -15.36 7.12 -1.03
C PHE A 312 -16.29 5.92 -1.24
N ASP A 313 -16.10 5.19 -2.33
CA ASP A 313 -16.73 3.90 -2.56
C ASP A 313 -16.01 2.82 -1.77
N LYS A 314 -16.72 2.21 -0.81
CA LYS A 314 -16.16 1.15 0.04
C LYS A 314 -16.41 -0.25 -0.51
N GLY A 315 -17.28 -0.38 -1.50
CA GLY A 315 -17.79 -1.68 -1.91
C GLY A 315 -18.68 -2.31 -0.85
N ALA A 316 -18.87 -3.61 -0.92
CA ALA A 316 -19.88 -4.32 -0.12
C ALA A 316 -19.52 -4.42 1.37
N TYR A 317 -18.25 -4.39 1.72
CA TYR A 317 -17.78 -4.63 3.08
C TYR A 317 -16.63 -3.73 3.49
N ALA A 318 -16.53 -3.53 4.80
CA ALA A 318 -15.49 -2.75 5.45
C ALA A 318 -14.55 -3.68 6.23
N HIS A 319 -13.31 -3.84 5.76
CA HIS A 319 -12.31 -4.69 6.41
C HIS A 319 -10.90 -4.13 6.30
N GLY A 320 -10.00 -4.66 7.09
CA GLY A 320 -8.58 -4.41 6.99
C GLY A 320 -8.18 -2.93 7.09
N ASN A 321 -6.99 -2.63 6.62
CA ASN A 321 -6.49 -1.26 6.52
C ASN A 321 -7.29 -0.39 5.52
N GLY A 322 -8.15 -1.00 4.71
CA GLY A 322 -9.10 -0.30 3.84
C GLY A 322 -9.99 0.69 4.57
N MET A 323 -10.32 0.42 5.85
CA MET A 323 -11.09 1.35 6.70
C MET A 323 -10.37 2.67 6.96
N ASN A 324 -9.04 2.67 6.93
CA ASN A 324 -8.24 3.86 7.14
C ASN A 324 -8.08 4.74 5.89
N VAL A 325 -8.43 4.21 4.70
CA VAL A 325 -8.22 4.93 3.42
C VAL A 325 -9.03 6.21 3.34
N PRO A 326 -10.36 6.24 3.63
CA PRO A 326 -11.14 7.48 3.59
C PRO A 326 -10.61 8.54 4.57
N ARG A 327 -10.28 8.14 5.80
CA ARG A 327 -9.71 9.06 6.80
C ARG A 327 -8.36 9.63 6.33
N ARG A 328 -7.46 8.79 5.81
CA ARG A 328 -6.14 9.22 5.35
C ARG A 328 -6.19 10.06 4.09
N GLY A 329 -7.09 9.78 3.16
CA GLY A 329 -7.34 10.62 1.99
C GLY A 329 -7.85 12.00 2.42
N SER A 330 -8.88 12.06 3.27
CA SER A 330 -9.47 13.30 3.76
C SER A 330 -8.48 14.16 4.54
N SER A 331 -7.63 13.54 5.37
CA SER A 331 -6.70 14.26 6.25
C SER A 331 -5.56 15.03 5.56
N LEU A 332 -5.40 14.91 4.25
CA LEU A 332 -4.38 15.58 3.44
C LEU A 332 -4.91 15.95 2.05
N ALA A 333 -6.22 16.22 1.95
CA ALA A 333 -6.90 16.38 0.67
C ALA A 333 -6.56 17.68 -0.10
N TRP A 334 -5.89 18.63 0.53
CA TRP A 334 -5.54 19.95 -0.05
C TRP A 334 -4.10 20.03 -0.60
N GLY A 335 -3.28 18.97 -0.43
CA GLY A 335 -1.89 18.95 -0.89
C GLY A 335 -0.89 19.67 0.03
N PRO A 336 0.39 19.78 -0.39
CA PRO A 336 1.46 20.43 0.38
C PRO A 336 1.40 21.96 0.29
N TYR A 337 0.19 22.54 0.37
CA TYR A 337 -0.07 23.94 0.11
C TYR A 337 -0.56 24.66 1.36
N ARG A 338 -0.22 25.96 1.47
CA ARG A 338 -0.67 26.84 2.53
C ARG A 338 -2.10 27.29 2.24
N VAL A 339 -3.06 26.78 3.02
CA VAL A 339 -4.49 27.11 2.92
C VAL A 339 -4.94 27.65 4.29
N PRO A 340 -5.12 28.97 4.46
CA PRO A 340 -5.46 29.57 5.76
C PRO A 340 -6.80 29.15 6.34
N HIS A 341 -7.80 28.89 5.47
CA HIS A 341 -9.14 28.47 5.88
C HIS A 341 -9.53 27.18 5.14
N LEU A 342 -9.62 26.08 5.86
CA LEU A 342 -9.85 24.75 5.30
C LEU A 342 -11.01 24.04 5.98
N ARG A 343 -11.90 23.47 5.17
CA ARG A 343 -12.90 22.46 5.58
C ARG A 343 -12.77 21.26 4.67
N VAL A 344 -12.65 20.06 5.23
CA VAL A 344 -12.67 18.79 4.51
C VAL A 344 -13.67 17.86 5.16
N VAL A 345 -14.61 17.34 4.37
CA VAL A 345 -15.59 16.34 4.79
C VAL A 345 -15.40 15.11 3.93
N GLY A 346 -14.89 14.03 4.51
CA GLY A 346 -14.80 12.73 3.86
C GLY A 346 -15.92 11.82 4.30
N ARG A 347 -16.65 11.24 3.37
CA ARG A 347 -17.72 10.26 3.62
C ARG A 347 -17.45 8.99 2.85
N SER A 348 -17.66 7.84 3.48
CA SER A 348 -17.49 6.53 2.85
C SER A 348 -18.82 5.78 2.85
N TYR A 349 -19.20 5.20 1.73
CA TYR A 349 -20.47 4.52 1.54
C TYR A 349 -20.28 3.09 1.06
N PHE A 350 -21.19 2.19 1.51
CA PHE A 350 -21.30 0.85 0.96
C PHE A 350 -21.93 0.89 -0.43
N THR A 351 -21.48 0.00 -1.31
CA THR A 351 -22.03 -0.30 -2.63
C THR A 351 -22.00 -1.80 -2.88
N ASN A 352 -22.66 -2.29 -3.93
CA ASN A 352 -22.64 -3.71 -4.28
C ASN A 352 -21.43 -4.09 -5.17
N LYS A 353 -20.31 -3.40 -4.99
CA LYS A 353 -19.03 -3.71 -5.65
C LYS A 353 -18.12 -4.56 -4.77
N VAL A 354 -17.08 -5.09 -5.37
CA VAL A 354 -15.96 -5.73 -4.67
C VAL A 354 -15.48 -4.83 -3.53
N PRO A 355 -15.26 -5.36 -2.31
CA PRO A 355 -14.80 -4.57 -1.18
C PRO A 355 -13.51 -3.81 -1.48
N ALA A 356 -13.48 -2.52 -1.18
CA ALA A 356 -12.30 -1.70 -1.39
C ALA A 356 -11.36 -1.77 -0.19
N GLY A 357 -10.11 -2.15 -0.44
CA GLY A 357 -9.06 -2.35 0.54
C GLY A 357 -8.00 -1.26 0.56
N ALA A 358 -6.92 -1.54 1.26
CA ALA A 358 -5.74 -0.69 1.26
C ALA A 358 -4.93 -0.95 0.00
N PHE A 359 -4.74 0.06 -0.82
CA PHE A 359 -3.83 0.00 -1.95
C PHE A 359 -2.79 1.13 -1.84
N ARG A 360 -1.55 0.88 -2.29
CA ARG A 360 -0.41 1.80 -2.23
C ARG A 360 -0.82 3.25 -2.44
N SER A 361 -0.42 4.14 -1.54
CA SER A 361 -0.81 5.56 -1.44
C SER A 361 -2.10 5.88 -0.64
N LEU A 362 -2.93 4.88 -0.25
CA LEU A 362 -3.99 4.96 0.78
C LEU A 362 -4.86 6.23 0.74
N GLY A 363 -5.60 6.44 -0.36
CA GLY A 363 -6.50 7.58 -0.56
C GLY A 363 -5.80 8.83 -1.12
N ARG A 364 -4.47 8.89 -1.13
CA ARG A 364 -3.74 10.08 -1.60
C ARG A 364 -3.58 10.13 -3.11
N ALA A 365 -3.49 8.99 -3.80
CA ALA A 365 -3.53 9.00 -5.25
C ALA A 365 -4.81 9.71 -5.75
N GLN A 366 -5.94 9.37 -5.11
CA GLN A 366 -7.25 9.93 -5.42
C GLN A 366 -7.33 11.43 -5.11
N THR A 367 -6.85 11.85 -3.92
CA THR A 367 -6.92 13.27 -3.55
C THR A 367 -5.88 14.12 -4.27
N THR A 368 -4.69 13.56 -4.57
CA THR A 368 -3.68 14.25 -5.40
C THR A 368 -4.21 14.51 -6.81
N TRP A 369 -4.94 13.55 -7.38
CA TRP A 369 -5.66 13.74 -8.63
C TRP A 369 -6.56 14.97 -8.58
N GLY A 370 -7.38 15.11 -7.52
CA GLY A 370 -8.32 16.20 -7.37
C GLY A 370 -7.63 17.56 -7.23
N TYR A 371 -6.78 17.73 -6.18
CA TYR A 371 -6.24 19.06 -5.92
C TYR A 371 -5.21 19.53 -6.96
N GLU A 372 -4.38 18.64 -7.51
CA GLU A 372 -3.38 19.03 -8.51
C GLU A 372 -3.98 19.41 -9.86
N SER A 373 -5.04 18.71 -10.28
CA SER A 373 -5.82 19.08 -11.47
C SER A 373 -6.56 20.39 -11.28
N HIS A 374 -7.11 20.61 -10.07
CA HIS A 374 -7.82 21.84 -9.72
C HIS A 374 -6.90 23.07 -9.66
N TYR A 375 -5.73 22.94 -9.04
CA TYR A 375 -4.77 24.03 -8.96
C TYR A 375 -4.15 24.40 -10.31
N ASP A 376 -3.92 23.42 -11.18
CA ASP A 376 -3.48 23.69 -12.55
C ASP A 376 -4.55 24.49 -13.32
N MET A 377 -5.82 24.11 -13.17
CA MET A 377 -6.95 24.83 -13.78
C MET A 377 -7.05 26.27 -13.24
N ILE A 378 -6.96 26.47 -11.93
CA ILE A 378 -6.99 27.82 -11.31
C ILE A 378 -5.86 28.70 -11.85
N ALA A 379 -4.61 28.19 -11.85
CA ALA A 379 -3.45 28.91 -12.35
C ALA A 379 -3.69 29.40 -13.79
N ARG A 380 -4.16 28.53 -14.66
CA ARG A 380 -4.41 28.85 -16.08
C ARG A 380 -5.57 29.83 -16.28
N GLN A 381 -6.64 29.73 -15.51
CA GLN A 381 -7.77 30.68 -15.57
C GLN A 381 -7.39 32.07 -15.06
N LEU A 382 -6.44 32.16 -14.13
CA LEU A 382 -5.85 33.43 -13.66
C LEU A 382 -4.75 33.96 -14.60
N GLY A 383 -4.36 33.21 -15.64
CA GLY A 383 -3.25 33.57 -16.54
C GLY A 383 -1.88 33.45 -15.87
N LEU A 384 -1.77 32.63 -14.81
CA LEU A 384 -0.52 32.37 -14.07
C LEU A 384 0.15 31.10 -14.61
N GLU A 385 1.48 31.08 -14.57
CA GLU A 385 2.23 29.87 -14.86
C GLU A 385 2.00 28.80 -13.79
N PRO A 386 1.59 27.56 -14.13
CA PRO A 386 1.24 26.52 -13.16
C PRO A 386 2.33 26.17 -12.15
N VAL A 387 3.60 26.23 -12.58
CA VAL A 387 4.75 26.01 -11.69
C VAL A 387 4.91 27.17 -10.70
N ALA A 388 4.76 28.41 -11.18
CA ALA A 388 4.86 29.62 -10.33
C ALA A 388 3.74 29.66 -9.29
N PHE A 389 2.50 29.32 -9.69
CA PHE A 389 1.35 29.20 -8.77
C PHE A 389 1.64 28.22 -7.63
N ARG A 390 2.19 27.04 -7.93
CA ARG A 390 2.54 26.03 -6.93
C ARG A 390 3.63 26.52 -5.97
N ARG A 391 4.72 27.09 -6.51
CA ARG A 391 5.82 27.65 -5.71
C ARG A 391 5.35 28.75 -4.76
N HIS A 392 4.44 29.60 -5.21
CA HIS A 392 3.88 30.68 -4.40
C HIS A 392 3.10 30.15 -3.18
N ASN A 393 2.44 29.00 -3.32
CA ASN A 393 1.54 28.46 -2.31
C ASN A 393 2.11 27.27 -1.50
N PHE A 394 3.27 26.71 -1.85
CA PHE A 394 3.84 25.60 -1.07
C PHE A 394 4.13 26.00 0.38
N LEU A 395 4.04 25.01 1.26
CA LEU A 395 4.55 25.11 2.62
C LEU A 395 6.07 25.22 2.59
N ASP A 396 6.62 26.13 3.40
CA ASP A 396 8.05 26.28 3.57
C ASP A 396 8.60 25.27 4.57
N ARG A 397 9.86 24.87 4.39
CA ARG A 397 10.55 24.04 5.37
C ARG A 397 10.57 24.73 6.74
N GLY A 398 10.17 24.01 7.78
CA GLY A 398 10.04 24.53 9.15
C GLY A 398 8.64 25.03 9.49
N GLU A 399 7.77 25.25 8.52
CA GLU A 399 6.38 25.64 8.73
C GLU A 399 5.56 24.48 9.34
N ARG A 400 4.54 24.80 10.12
CA ARG A 400 3.63 23.83 10.73
C ARG A 400 2.23 24.01 10.16
N LEU A 401 1.61 22.88 9.74
CA LEU A 401 0.21 22.88 9.35
C LEU A 401 -0.72 23.17 10.52
N ILE A 402 -0.44 22.53 11.65
CA ILE A 402 -1.08 22.77 12.94
C ILE A 402 -0.04 22.62 14.05
N GLU A 403 -0.29 23.25 15.20
CA GLU A 403 0.65 23.32 16.32
C GLU A 403 1.11 21.94 16.83
N THR A 404 0.20 20.97 16.84
CA THR A 404 0.43 19.61 17.38
C THR A 404 1.16 18.67 16.42
N VAL A 405 1.52 19.13 15.22
CA VAL A 405 2.18 18.33 14.18
C VAL A 405 3.61 18.83 13.97
N GLY A 406 4.52 17.90 13.69
CA GLY A 406 5.91 18.24 13.38
C GLY A 406 6.03 19.21 12.21
N PRO A 407 7.09 20.06 12.19
CA PRO A 407 7.27 20.99 11.10
C PRO A 407 7.44 20.28 9.76
N PHE A 408 7.10 20.98 8.68
CA PHE A 408 7.35 20.53 7.32
C PHE A 408 8.86 20.44 7.10
N ASP A 409 9.39 19.27 6.77
CA ASP A 409 10.82 18.96 6.85
C ASP A 409 11.51 18.81 5.48
N ALA A 410 10.87 19.32 4.41
CA ALA A 410 11.40 19.22 3.07
C ALA A 410 11.36 20.56 2.32
N ASP A 411 12.18 20.63 1.27
CA ASP A 411 12.23 21.75 0.32
C ASP A 411 11.49 21.36 -0.97
N MET A 412 10.25 21.83 -1.10
CA MET A 412 9.43 21.58 -2.29
C MET A 412 10.01 22.22 -3.55
N ASP A 413 10.68 23.40 -3.42
CA ASP A 413 11.29 24.06 -4.57
C ASP A 413 12.46 23.26 -5.15
N ASP A 414 13.27 22.63 -4.29
CA ASP A 414 14.35 21.73 -4.75
C ASP A 414 13.80 20.52 -5.51
N LEU A 415 12.71 19.91 -5.02
CA LEU A 415 12.04 18.79 -5.70
C LEU A 415 11.51 19.22 -7.08
N VAL A 416 10.82 20.37 -7.15
CA VAL A 416 10.32 20.95 -8.40
C VAL A 416 11.47 21.21 -9.36
N ARG A 417 12.51 21.91 -8.91
CA ARG A 417 13.68 22.26 -9.73
C ARG A 417 14.34 21.03 -10.34
N ARG A 418 14.48 19.95 -9.56
CA ARG A 418 15.11 18.70 -10.05
C ARG A 418 14.20 17.95 -11.03
N ALA A 419 12.90 17.90 -10.78
CA ALA A 419 11.95 17.28 -11.71
C ALA A 419 11.90 18.01 -13.05
N LEU A 420 11.85 19.35 -13.05
CA LEU A 420 11.87 20.17 -14.25
C LEU A 420 13.19 20.03 -15.02
N ALA A 421 14.33 20.04 -14.33
CA ALA A 421 15.64 19.89 -14.94
C ALA A 421 15.76 18.55 -15.68
N ALA A 422 15.18 17.48 -15.16
CA ALA A 422 15.20 16.16 -15.83
C ALA A 422 14.40 16.14 -17.14
N LEU A 423 13.42 17.01 -17.31
CA LEU A 423 12.66 17.21 -18.55
C LEU A 423 13.26 18.32 -19.45
N GLU A 424 14.34 18.95 -19.02
CA GLU A 424 14.87 20.14 -19.72
C GLU A 424 13.78 21.24 -19.87
N TRP A 425 12.99 21.43 -18.81
CA TRP A 425 11.84 22.34 -18.78
C TRP A 425 12.10 23.51 -17.82
N ASP A 426 11.87 24.73 -18.31
CA ASP A 426 12.03 25.97 -17.51
C ASP A 426 10.80 26.31 -16.64
N GLY A 427 9.76 25.47 -16.70
CA GLY A 427 8.53 25.64 -15.95
C GLY A 427 7.46 26.45 -16.65
N ARG A 428 7.72 26.96 -17.86
CA ARG A 428 6.75 27.73 -18.64
C ARG A 428 5.95 26.84 -19.57
N SER A 429 4.69 27.17 -19.74
CA SER A 429 3.82 26.55 -20.75
C SER A 429 4.33 26.93 -22.15
N GLN A 430 4.72 25.95 -22.92
CA GLN A 430 5.12 26.13 -24.30
C GLN A 430 4.45 25.04 -25.14
N ARG A 431 3.60 25.46 -26.09
CA ARG A 431 3.13 24.55 -27.12
C ARG A 431 4.33 24.17 -27.99
N LEU A 432 4.82 22.97 -27.81
CA LEU A 432 5.92 22.41 -28.57
C LEU A 432 5.36 21.79 -29.86
N GLY A 433 6.07 21.99 -30.98
CA GLY A 433 5.74 21.30 -32.22
C GLY A 433 5.96 19.78 -32.11
N PRO A 434 5.54 19.02 -33.14
CA PRO A 434 5.64 17.57 -33.16
C PRO A 434 7.07 17.06 -33.04
N THR A 435 7.23 15.82 -32.57
CA THR A 435 8.51 15.12 -32.56
C THR A 435 8.99 14.93 -34.02
N ALA A 436 10.18 15.41 -34.33
CA ALA A 436 10.75 15.20 -35.69
C ALA A 436 10.85 13.69 -35.96
N GLY A 437 10.12 13.22 -36.97
CA GLY A 437 10.25 11.86 -37.51
C GLY A 437 9.01 10.97 -37.51
N ILE A 438 7.92 11.35 -36.85
CA ILE A 438 6.68 10.54 -36.85
C ILE A 438 5.53 11.41 -37.35
N VAL A 439 5.31 11.45 -38.65
CA VAL A 439 4.09 12.02 -39.25
C VAL A 439 3.24 10.85 -39.70
N TYR A 440 2.20 10.51 -38.94
CA TYR A 440 1.13 9.68 -39.41
C TYR A 440 0.08 10.58 -40.09
N SER A 441 -0.21 10.29 -41.34
CA SER A 441 -1.39 10.80 -42.08
C SER A 441 -1.61 12.32 -42.16
N GLY A 442 -0.57 13.15 -42.20
CA GLY A 442 -0.73 14.60 -42.42
C GLY A 442 -1.26 15.42 -41.23
N ILE A 443 -1.36 14.79 -40.05
CA ILE A 443 -1.79 15.38 -38.79
C ILE A 443 -0.55 15.64 -37.92
N THR A 444 -0.53 16.79 -37.28
CA THR A 444 0.57 17.21 -36.42
C THR A 444 0.18 17.03 -34.95
N PRO A 445 0.73 16.01 -34.26
CA PRO A 445 0.52 15.87 -32.83
C PRO A 445 1.01 17.10 -32.04
N VAL A 446 0.38 17.39 -30.93
CA VAL A 446 0.69 18.55 -30.08
C VAL A 446 1.29 18.10 -28.75
N ARG A 447 2.40 18.72 -28.36
CA ARG A 447 3.04 18.42 -27.09
C ARG A 447 2.65 19.39 -26.00
N GLY A 448 2.56 18.85 -24.78
CA GLY A 448 2.36 19.64 -23.58
C GLY A 448 3.11 19.08 -22.41
N ARG A 449 3.33 19.92 -21.40
CA ARG A 449 4.03 19.61 -20.17
C ARG A 449 3.16 19.87 -18.95
N GLY A 450 3.28 19.00 -17.96
CA GLY A 450 2.51 19.10 -16.73
C GLY A 450 3.32 18.71 -15.51
N ILE A 451 2.95 19.25 -14.37
CA ILE A 451 3.58 18.99 -13.08
C ILE A 451 2.53 18.70 -12.02
N ALA A 452 2.88 17.90 -11.03
CA ALA A 452 2.07 17.66 -9.85
C ALA A 452 2.95 17.37 -8.63
N ALA A 453 2.49 17.81 -7.45
CA ALA A 453 3.16 17.59 -6.18
C ALA A 453 2.30 16.77 -5.23
N THR A 454 2.91 15.95 -4.43
CA THR A 454 2.20 15.16 -3.41
C THR A 454 2.97 15.12 -2.12
N PHE A 455 2.23 14.97 -1.02
CA PHE A 455 2.81 14.78 0.29
C PHE A 455 2.00 13.80 1.12
N ARG A 456 2.66 13.26 2.13
CA ARG A 456 1.99 12.55 3.21
C ARG A 456 2.84 12.64 4.48
N HIS A 457 2.19 12.50 5.64
CA HIS A 457 2.95 12.21 6.85
C HIS A 457 3.57 10.80 6.73
N GLY A 458 4.82 10.67 7.07
CA GLY A 458 5.58 9.43 6.93
C GLY A 458 4.98 8.28 7.73
N TYR A 459 4.31 8.59 8.83
CA TYR A 459 3.51 7.64 9.58
C TYR A 459 2.62 8.35 10.59
N SER A 460 1.35 7.97 10.69
CA SER A 460 0.42 8.43 11.73
C SER A 460 -0.12 7.24 12.53
N GLY A 461 -0.14 7.36 13.82
CA GLY A 461 -0.52 6.31 14.76
C GLY A 461 0.68 5.68 15.47
N THR A 462 0.45 4.62 16.23
CA THR A 462 1.55 3.86 16.85
C THR A 462 2.15 2.88 15.85
N SER A 463 3.49 2.83 15.79
CA SER A 463 4.23 1.74 15.15
C SER A 463 5.18 1.15 16.16
N VAL A 464 5.06 -0.15 16.38
CA VAL A 464 5.93 -0.88 17.27
C VAL A 464 6.72 -1.92 16.48
N SER A 465 8.01 -2.00 16.74
CA SER A 465 8.87 -3.03 16.19
C SER A 465 9.91 -3.43 17.22
N ASP A 466 9.97 -4.72 17.50
CA ASP A 466 11.03 -5.37 18.25
C ASP A 466 11.92 -6.15 17.29
N VAL A 467 13.23 -6.05 17.48
CA VAL A 467 14.23 -6.77 16.70
C VAL A 467 15.28 -7.31 17.65
N GLU A 468 15.75 -8.53 17.40
CA GLU A 468 16.91 -9.07 18.07
C GLU A 468 18.04 -9.30 17.07
N VAL A 469 19.26 -8.92 17.45
CA VAL A 469 20.47 -9.16 16.66
C VAL A 469 21.40 -10.05 17.48
N THR A 470 21.79 -11.19 16.92
CA THR A 470 22.61 -12.17 17.64
C THR A 470 23.98 -12.34 17.01
N ALA A 471 24.99 -12.63 17.83
CA ALA A 471 26.31 -13.04 17.40
C ALA A 471 26.63 -14.42 17.96
N ASP A 472 27.09 -15.38 17.12
CA ASP A 472 27.46 -16.73 17.52
C ASP A 472 28.98 -16.91 17.61
N THR A 473 29.40 -18.09 18.02
CA THR A 473 30.82 -18.46 18.15
C THR A 473 31.59 -18.54 16.83
N ARG A 474 30.94 -18.50 15.71
CA ARG A 474 31.54 -18.42 14.36
C ARG A 474 31.67 -16.97 13.86
N GLY A 475 31.10 -16.02 14.62
CA GLY A 475 31.03 -14.61 14.21
C GLY A 475 29.91 -14.30 13.21
N ILE A 476 28.96 -15.22 13.03
CA ILE A 476 27.76 -14.97 12.22
C ILE A 476 26.83 -14.05 13.01
N ILE A 477 26.42 -12.98 12.36
CA ILE A 477 25.41 -12.05 12.90
C ILE A 477 24.07 -12.42 12.31
N ARG A 478 23.06 -12.66 13.15
CA ARG A 478 21.71 -13.00 12.68
C ARG A 478 20.68 -12.02 13.19
N ILE A 479 19.77 -11.60 12.29
CA ILE A 479 18.65 -10.71 12.60
C ILE A 479 17.39 -11.55 12.76
N LEU A 480 16.72 -11.42 13.91
CA LEU A 480 15.46 -12.06 14.25
C LEU A 480 14.37 -10.97 14.22
N HIS A 481 13.41 -11.07 13.31
CA HIS A 481 12.36 -10.08 13.07
C HIS A 481 11.12 -10.72 12.45
N THR A 482 10.00 -10.00 12.43
CA THR A 482 8.74 -10.44 11.82
C THR A 482 8.27 -9.55 10.65
N GLY A 483 9.17 -8.77 10.08
CA GLY A 483 8.87 -7.97 8.88
C GLY A 483 8.81 -8.82 7.62
N ALA A 484 7.70 -8.73 6.88
CA ALA A 484 7.55 -9.39 5.58
C ALA A 484 8.39 -8.73 4.48
N GLU A 485 9.13 -9.51 3.70
CA GLU A 485 9.76 -9.06 2.46
C GLU A 485 8.73 -9.14 1.32
N ILE A 486 8.14 -8.01 0.99
CA ILE A 486 7.09 -7.88 -0.05
C ILE A 486 7.64 -7.36 -1.39
N GLY A 487 8.96 -7.32 -1.55
CA GLY A 487 9.66 -6.78 -2.72
C GLY A 487 10.34 -5.42 -2.49
N GLN A 488 10.09 -4.77 -1.34
CA GLN A 488 10.62 -3.44 -1.00
C GLN A 488 12.11 -3.44 -0.63
N GLY A 489 12.71 -4.59 -0.36
CA GLY A 489 14.12 -4.71 0.01
C GLY A 489 14.39 -4.61 1.51
N LEU A 490 13.42 -4.98 2.35
CA LEU A 490 13.53 -4.94 3.81
C LEU A 490 14.75 -5.70 4.31
N TYR A 491 14.95 -6.94 3.85
CA TYR A 491 16.05 -7.78 4.30
C TYR A 491 17.41 -7.15 4.03
N THR A 492 17.58 -6.58 2.83
CA THR A 492 18.82 -5.89 2.46
C THR A 492 19.03 -4.62 3.28
N MET A 493 17.97 -3.87 3.55
CA MET A 493 18.01 -2.67 4.39
C MET A 493 18.43 -3.02 5.83
N LEU A 494 17.83 -4.05 6.43
CA LEU A 494 18.17 -4.51 7.78
C LEU A 494 19.63 -4.99 7.85
N ALA A 495 20.08 -5.80 6.89
CA ALA A 495 21.46 -6.27 6.82
C ALA A 495 22.45 -5.11 6.71
N ARG A 496 22.12 -4.07 5.93
CA ARG A 496 22.95 -2.88 5.80
C ARG A 496 23.01 -2.05 7.08
N VAL A 497 21.89 -1.87 7.77
CA VAL A 497 21.88 -1.20 9.09
C VAL A 497 22.78 -1.94 10.08
N VAL A 498 22.74 -3.28 10.10
CA VAL A 498 23.64 -4.09 10.93
C VAL A 498 25.09 -3.92 10.50
N SER A 499 25.36 -4.00 9.20
CA SER A 499 26.71 -3.85 8.62
C SER A 499 27.33 -2.49 9.00
N GLU A 500 26.61 -1.40 8.80
CA GLU A 500 27.06 -0.04 9.12
C GLU A 500 27.23 0.15 10.65
N THR A 501 26.29 -0.37 11.45
CA THR A 501 26.33 -0.17 12.91
C THR A 501 27.44 -0.99 13.57
N LEU A 502 27.63 -2.27 13.18
CA LEU A 502 28.62 -3.16 13.78
C LEU A 502 29.99 -3.11 13.06
N GLY A 503 30.03 -2.57 11.85
CA GLY A 503 31.21 -2.61 10.98
C GLY A 503 31.52 -3.99 10.43
N VAL A 504 30.53 -4.89 10.32
CA VAL A 504 30.68 -6.24 9.77
C VAL A 504 30.35 -6.24 8.27
N PRO A 505 30.99 -7.08 7.44
CA PRO A 505 30.58 -7.22 6.06
C PRO A 505 29.15 -7.78 5.95
N GLU A 506 28.33 -7.28 5.01
CA GLU A 506 26.96 -7.75 4.80
C GLU A 506 26.86 -9.27 4.61
N ARG A 507 27.85 -9.92 4.00
CA ARG A 507 27.91 -11.39 3.82
C ARG A 507 27.98 -12.19 5.15
N GLN A 508 28.27 -11.54 6.27
CA GLN A 508 28.26 -12.14 7.61
C GLN A 508 26.91 -11.96 8.32
N VAL A 509 25.97 -11.25 7.69
CA VAL A 509 24.66 -10.98 8.25
C VAL A 509 23.63 -11.92 7.62
N GLU A 510 23.02 -12.74 8.45
CA GLU A 510 21.90 -13.60 8.08
C GLU A 510 20.59 -12.96 8.53
N VAL A 511 19.62 -12.87 7.62
CA VAL A 511 18.28 -12.41 7.93
C VAL A 511 17.34 -13.60 7.95
N THR A 512 16.61 -13.79 9.06
CA THR A 512 15.70 -14.94 9.21
C THR A 512 14.42 -14.74 8.40
N HIS A 513 13.83 -15.83 7.91
CA HIS A 513 12.46 -15.79 7.41
C HIS A 513 11.49 -15.58 8.58
N PRO A 514 10.52 -14.67 8.44
CA PRO A 514 9.67 -14.27 9.54
C PRO A 514 8.54 -15.28 9.84
N HIS A 515 8.19 -15.38 11.13
CA HIS A 515 7.03 -16.10 11.66
C HIS A 515 6.63 -15.53 13.03
N THR A 516 5.42 -15.80 13.50
CA THR A 516 4.88 -15.19 14.74
C THR A 516 5.51 -15.64 16.06
N ASP A 517 6.48 -16.55 16.04
CA ASP A 517 7.27 -16.91 17.22
C ASP A 517 8.53 -16.04 17.39
N LEU A 518 8.77 -15.11 16.48
CA LEU A 518 9.86 -14.13 16.51
C LEU A 518 9.41 -12.81 17.18
N PRO A 519 10.34 -11.85 17.42
CA PRO A 519 10.00 -10.59 18.06
C PRO A 519 8.84 -9.84 17.38
N TYR A 520 8.02 -9.19 18.20
CA TYR A 520 6.79 -8.51 17.77
C TYR A 520 7.04 -7.37 16.78
N SER A 521 6.17 -7.21 15.80
CA SER A 521 6.04 -5.99 15.04
C SER A 521 4.61 -5.79 14.54
N ASP A 522 4.22 -4.51 14.35
CA ASP A 522 2.93 -4.16 13.74
C ASP A 522 2.82 -4.55 12.25
N GLY A 523 3.81 -5.30 11.73
CA GLY A 523 3.89 -5.71 10.34
C GLY A 523 4.38 -4.60 9.41
N VAL A 524 4.39 -4.89 8.10
CA VAL A 524 4.96 -4.01 7.07
C VAL A 524 3.89 -3.23 6.33
N GLY A 525 4.19 -1.96 6.03
CA GLY A 525 3.31 -1.08 5.26
C GLY A 525 3.47 0.39 5.61
N SER A 526 2.73 1.25 4.91
CA SER A 526 2.74 2.71 5.13
C SER A 526 4.12 3.37 5.05
N SER A 527 5.08 2.80 4.32
CA SER A 527 6.48 3.26 4.23
C SER A 527 7.19 3.43 5.57
N ARG A 528 6.76 2.70 6.62
CA ARG A 528 7.27 2.87 8.00
C ARG A 528 8.48 2.01 8.32
N ASP A 529 8.72 0.92 7.57
CA ASP A 529 9.59 -0.16 7.99
C ASP A 529 11.05 0.26 8.09
N THR A 530 11.51 1.12 7.17
CA THR A 530 12.87 1.69 7.25
C THR A 530 13.06 2.47 8.54
N VAL A 531 12.06 3.24 8.99
CA VAL A 531 12.14 3.98 10.25
C VAL A 531 11.95 3.03 11.44
N SER A 532 10.86 2.28 11.51
CA SER A 532 10.51 1.50 12.71
C SER A 532 11.42 0.28 12.92
N MET A 533 11.50 -0.63 11.94
CA MET A 533 12.37 -1.80 12.06
C MET A 533 13.85 -1.45 11.93
N GLY A 534 14.19 -0.48 11.07
CA GLY A 534 15.56 -0.02 10.93
C GLY A 534 16.10 0.55 12.22
N MET A 535 15.34 1.40 12.93
CA MET A 535 15.73 1.93 14.24
C MET A 535 15.77 0.86 15.34
N ALA A 536 14.81 -0.07 15.36
CA ALA A 536 14.86 -1.21 16.27
C ALA A 536 16.13 -2.06 16.03
N THR A 537 16.48 -2.29 14.76
CA THR A 537 17.70 -3.02 14.38
C THR A 537 18.97 -2.28 14.82
N GLN A 538 19.04 -0.97 14.61
CA GLN A 538 20.17 -0.16 15.05
C GLN A 538 20.33 -0.24 16.58
N ARG A 539 19.25 -0.09 17.35
CA ARG A 539 19.26 -0.20 18.82
C ARG A 539 19.66 -1.60 19.27
N ALA A 540 19.21 -2.65 18.58
CA ALA A 540 19.64 -4.02 18.86
C ALA A 540 21.14 -4.20 18.64
N CYS A 541 21.72 -3.60 17.61
CA CYS A 541 23.16 -3.61 17.36
C CYS A 541 23.93 -2.83 18.44
N GLU A 542 23.42 -1.72 18.90
CA GLU A 542 24.03 -0.91 19.99
C GLU A 542 24.03 -1.71 21.30
N ASP A 543 22.92 -2.37 21.63
CA ASP A 543 22.84 -3.26 22.79
C ASP A 543 23.79 -4.47 22.63
N LEU A 544 23.85 -5.08 21.45
CA LEU A 544 24.80 -6.17 21.17
C LEU A 544 26.25 -5.71 21.36
N LYS A 545 26.62 -4.51 20.87
CA LYS A 545 27.96 -3.94 21.09
C LYS A 545 28.30 -3.87 22.57
N ARG A 546 27.37 -3.33 23.38
CA ARG A 546 27.56 -3.20 24.84
C ARG A 546 27.80 -4.57 25.49
N GLN A 547 26.98 -5.55 25.17
CA GLN A 547 27.14 -6.92 25.70
C GLN A 547 28.44 -7.58 25.22
N LEU A 548 28.84 -7.37 23.97
CA LEU A 548 30.09 -7.94 23.44
C LEU A 548 31.33 -7.37 24.11
N VAL A 549 31.38 -6.11 24.51
CA VAL A 549 32.49 -5.55 25.30
C VAL A 549 32.53 -6.13 26.72
N GLU A 550 31.37 -6.35 27.37
CA GLU A 550 31.28 -7.02 28.68
C GLU A 550 31.79 -8.47 28.58
N VAL A 551 31.40 -9.18 27.53
CA VAL A 551 31.84 -10.54 27.22
C VAL A 551 33.36 -10.57 27.00
N ALA A 552 33.92 -9.61 26.26
CA ALA A 552 35.35 -9.53 26.00
C ALA A 552 36.16 -9.26 27.29
N ALA A 553 35.71 -8.36 28.13
CA ALA A 553 36.33 -8.10 29.42
C ALA A 553 36.34 -9.34 30.30
N LYS A 554 35.25 -10.10 30.36
CA LYS A 554 35.12 -11.34 31.10
C LYS A 554 35.95 -12.49 30.50
N ALA A 555 35.99 -12.62 29.19
CA ALA A 555 36.63 -13.74 28.48
C ALA A 555 38.16 -13.59 28.38
N ILE A 556 38.63 -12.36 28.13
CA ILE A 556 40.05 -12.08 27.85
C ILE A 556 40.70 -11.28 28.97
N GLY A 557 39.89 -10.51 29.73
CA GLY A 557 40.36 -9.67 30.85
C GLY A 557 40.26 -8.18 30.60
N GLY A 558 40.51 -7.40 31.65
CA GLY A 558 40.32 -5.95 31.66
C GLY A 558 38.92 -5.52 32.09
N THR A 559 38.62 -4.24 31.97
CA THR A 559 37.30 -3.69 32.24
C THR A 559 36.55 -3.43 30.92
N PRO A 560 35.22 -3.37 30.90
CA PRO A 560 34.46 -3.06 29.67
C PRO A 560 34.92 -1.77 28.96
N ASP A 561 35.32 -0.73 29.71
CA ASP A 561 35.77 0.54 29.16
C ASP A 561 37.10 0.47 28.38
N GLU A 562 37.89 -0.59 28.60
CA GLU A 562 39.10 -0.86 27.83
C GLU A 562 38.80 -1.45 26.44
N TRP A 563 37.55 -1.88 26.24
CA TRP A 563 37.12 -2.54 25.00
C TRP A 563 36.26 -1.64 24.16
N ARG A 564 36.34 -1.82 22.85
CA ARG A 564 35.40 -1.24 21.87
C ARG A 564 35.03 -2.25 20.82
N CYS A 565 33.78 -2.23 20.39
CA CYS A 565 33.32 -3.01 19.24
C CYS A 565 33.27 -2.07 18.01
N ALA A 566 34.14 -2.32 17.04
CA ALA A 566 34.24 -1.53 15.83
C ALA A 566 34.84 -2.37 14.68
N ALA A 567 34.49 -2.02 13.43
CA ALA A 567 34.98 -2.70 12.23
C ALA A 567 34.82 -4.23 12.29
N GLY A 568 33.69 -4.71 12.84
CA GLY A 568 33.39 -6.13 12.94
C GLY A 568 34.27 -6.93 13.91
N GLN A 569 34.97 -6.24 14.79
CA GLN A 569 35.87 -6.85 15.77
C GLN A 569 35.73 -6.18 17.14
N LEU A 570 36.22 -6.88 18.15
CA LEU A 570 36.43 -6.35 19.50
C LEU A 570 37.89 -5.90 19.66
N TRP A 571 38.09 -4.67 20.13
CA TRP A 571 39.41 -4.08 20.24
C TRP A 571 39.74 -3.75 21.69
N ARG A 572 40.97 -4.13 22.10
CA ARG A 572 41.54 -3.65 23.35
C ARG A 572 42.82 -2.88 23.03
N GLY A 573 42.78 -1.56 23.20
CA GLY A 573 43.77 -0.66 22.60
C GLY A 573 43.82 -0.81 21.08
N GLU A 574 44.96 -1.15 20.50
CA GLU A 574 45.17 -1.36 19.06
C GLU A 574 45.04 -2.85 18.66
N ARG A 575 44.84 -3.75 19.60
CA ARG A 575 44.76 -5.19 19.32
C ARG A 575 43.33 -5.63 19.00
N PRO A 576 43.10 -6.20 17.79
CA PRO A 576 41.79 -6.72 17.39
C PRO A 576 41.60 -8.18 17.86
N TYR A 577 40.36 -8.52 18.15
CA TYR A 577 39.91 -9.87 18.49
C TYR A 577 38.63 -10.19 17.69
N PRO A 578 38.56 -11.30 16.94
CA PRO A 578 37.35 -11.71 16.25
C PRO A 578 36.18 -11.93 17.22
N ILE A 579 34.98 -11.41 16.91
CA ILE A 579 33.81 -11.55 17.77
C ILE A 579 33.55 -13.02 18.14
N GLY A 580 33.47 -13.91 17.16
CA GLY A 580 33.21 -15.33 17.37
C GLY A 580 34.31 -16.01 18.21
N GLY A 581 35.57 -15.61 18.01
CA GLY A 581 36.69 -16.09 18.79
C GLY A 581 36.58 -15.74 20.29
N VAL A 582 36.19 -14.50 20.59
CA VAL A 582 35.94 -14.04 21.96
C VAL A 582 34.78 -14.79 22.61
N ILE A 583 33.65 -14.92 21.90
CA ILE A 583 32.46 -15.64 22.39
C ILE A 583 32.82 -17.10 22.69
N SER A 584 33.58 -17.76 21.81
CA SER A 584 33.95 -19.18 21.95
C SER A 584 34.83 -19.48 23.16
N THR A 585 35.54 -18.47 23.72
CA THR A 585 36.32 -18.65 24.94
C THR A 585 35.47 -18.87 26.19
N LEU A 586 34.22 -18.38 26.19
CA LEU A 586 33.29 -18.56 27.32
C LEU A 586 32.50 -19.88 27.20
N ALA A 587 32.01 -20.22 26.04
CA ALA A 587 31.28 -21.46 25.80
C ALA A 587 31.19 -21.78 24.29
N ARG A 588 31.27 -23.09 23.94
CA ARG A 588 31.26 -23.55 22.54
C ARG A 588 29.97 -23.31 21.77
N SER A 589 28.85 -23.11 22.46
CA SER A 589 27.52 -22.91 21.86
C SER A 589 26.86 -21.64 22.33
N MET A 590 27.62 -20.65 22.79
CA MET A 590 27.09 -19.39 23.29
C MET A 590 26.64 -18.48 22.14
N VAL A 591 25.52 -17.83 22.33
CA VAL A 591 24.99 -16.79 21.45
C VAL A 591 24.75 -15.55 22.28
N ILE A 592 25.33 -14.44 21.89
CA ILE A 592 25.06 -13.12 22.48
C ILE A 592 23.92 -12.48 21.73
N ARG A 593 22.99 -11.82 22.44
CA ARG A 593 21.75 -11.33 21.89
C ARG A 593 21.48 -9.88 22.30
N GLY A 594 21.61 -8.97 21.38
CA GLY A 594 21.17 -7.59 21.54
C GLY A 594 19.70 -7.43 21.22
N LYS A 595 18.99 -6.60 21.97
CA LYS A 595 17.55 -6.32 21.81
C LYS A 595 17.33 -4.85 21.48
N GLY A 596 16.47 -4.60 20.50
CA GLY A 596 16.10 -3.26 20.13
C GLY A 596 14.58 -3.14 20.02
N HIS A 597 14.08 -2.05 20.58
CA HIS A 597 12.67 -1.66 20.55
C HIS A 597 12.51 -0.30 19.91
N TYR A 598 11.52 -0.13 19.05
CA TYR A 598 11.09 1.14 18.52
C TYR A 598 9.58 1.27 18.66
N SER A 599 9.12 2.43 19.13
CA SER A 599 7.71 2.81 19.09
C SER A 599 7.56 4.29 18.77
N THR A 600 6.57 4.64 17.96
CA THR A 600 6.16 6.02 17.76
C THR A 600 5.22 6.44 18.88
N PRO A 601 5.42 7.61 19.53
CA PRO A 601 4.50 8.12 20.53
C PRO A 601 3.10 8.37 19.93
N ARG A 602 2.06 8.14 20.75
CA ARG A 602 0.71 8.63 20.43
C ARG A 602 0.63 10.12 20.71
N ALA A 603 -0.09 10.86 19.88
CA ALA A 603 -0.46 12.24 20.14
C ALA A 603 -1.97 12.39 19.88
N ASP A 604 -2.61 13.20 20.72
CA ASP A 604 -4.04 13.54 20.59
C ASP A 604 -4.18 14.66 19.55
N ASN A 605 -4.21 14.29 18.29
CA ASN A 605 -4.42 15.21 17.18
C ASN A 605 -5.17 14.49 16.05
N VAL A 606 -5.54 15.24 14.99
CA VAL A 606 -6.29 14.74 13.84
C VAL A 606 -5.61 13.56 13.13
N TRP A 607 -4.30 13.38 13.28
CA TRP A 607 -3.55 12.25 12.73
C TRP A 607 -3.31 11.13 13.75
N GLN A 608 -3.78 11.27 15.00
CA GLN A 608 -3.63 10.30 16.11
C GLN A 608 -2.18 9.91 16.41
N GLY A 609 -1.22 10.78 16.13
CA GLY A 609 0.19 10.52 16.40
C GLY A 609 1.09 11.68 16.03
N ILE A 610 2.34 11.60 16.46
CA ILE A 610 3.39 12.52 16.01
C ILE A 610 3.75 12.11 14.58
N VAL A 611 3.80 13.10 13.68
CA VAL A 611 4.34 12.92 12.33
C VAL A 611 5.87 12.96 12.43
N PRO A 612 6.56 11.81 12.28
CA PRO A 612 8.01 11.77 12.48
C PRO A 612 8.78 12.42 11.32
N HIS A 613 8.20 12.45 10.14
CA HIS A 613 8.72 13.06 8.92
C HIS A 613 7.62 13.19 7.87
N TRP A 614 7.88 13.98 6.85
CA TRP A 614 7.02 14.07 5.66
C TRP A 614 7.62 13.30 4.50
N GLU A 615 6.79 12.54 3.79
CA GLU A 615 7.14 11.94 2.51
C GLU A 615 6.63 12.87 1.41
N LEU A 616 7.52 13.29 0.51
CA LEU A 616 7.20 14.23 -0.55
C LEU A 616 7.73 13.74 -1.88
N SER A 617 6.96 14.00 -2.93
CA SER A 617 7.43 13.85 -4.31
C SER A 617 6.75 14.84 -5.24
N VAL A 618 7.49 15.14 -6.32
CA VAL A 618 7.04 15.96 -7.45
C VAL A 618 7.23 15.14 -8.70
N GLY A 619 6.14 15.00 -9.49
CA GLY A 619 6.16 14.39 -10.81
C GLY A 619 6.03 15.44 -11.90
N ALA A 620 6.82 15.32 -12.97
CA ALA A 620 6.72 16.14 -14.17
C ALA A 620 6.60 15.24 -15.40
N ALA A 621 5.68 15.57 -16.32
CA ALA A 621 5.38 14.79 -17.51
C ALA A 621 5.45 15.66 -18.77
N GLU A 622 5.89 15.06 -19.88
CA GLU A 622 5.70 15.57 -21.24
C GLU A 622 4.92 14.54 -22.03
N VAL A 623 3.84 14.98 -22.64
CA VAL A 623 2.98 14.15 -23.48
C VAL A 623 2.92 14.67 -24.91
N GLU A 624 2.58 13.78 -25.83
CA GLU A 624 2.17 14.10 -27.19
C GLU A 624 0.70 13.64 -27.34
N VAL A 625 -0.13 14.54 -27.84
CA VAL A 625 -1.56 14.28 -28.06
C VAL A 625 -1.85 14.37 -29.54
N ASP A 626 -2.47 13.33 -30.10
CA ASP A 626 -3.05 13.37 -31.45
C ASP A 626 -4.48 13.94 -31.34
N PRO A 627 -4.75 15.14 -31.87
CA PRO A 627 -6.08 15.74 -31.74
C PRO A 627 -7.14 15.12 -32.65
N GLU A 628 -6.77 14.22 -33.58
CA GLU A 628 -7.72 13.54 -34.47
C GLU A 628 -8.16 12.18 -33.91
N THR A 629 -7.27 11.47 -33.24
CA THR A 629 -7.60 10.17 -32.62
C THR A 629 -7.89 10.28 -31.13
N GLY A 630 -7.42 11.34 -30.48
CA GLY A 630 -7.47 11.52 -29.03
C GLY A 630 -6.36 10.76 -28.29
N ASP A 631 -5.47 10.06 -29.00
CA ASP A 631 -4.40 9.28 -28.39
C ASP A 631 -3.42 10.20 -27.65
N VAL A 632 -3.01 9.75 -26.45
CA VAL A 632 -2.05 10.41 -25.58
C VAL A 632 -0.84 9.51 -25.40
N THR A 633 0.32 9.98 -25.84
CA THR A 633 1.59 9.27 -25.64
C THR A 633 2.45 9.99 -24.60
N LEU A 634 2.84 9.27 -23.54
CA LEU A 634 3.78 9.79 -22.54
C LEU A 634 5.21 9.71 -23.11
N LEU A 635 5.81 10.86 -23.37
CA LEU A 635 7.18 10.94 -23.96
C LEU A 635 8.26 10.94 -22.89
N GLN A 636 8.05 11.64 -21.79
CA GLN A 636 8.98 11.75 -20.68
C GLN A 636 8.23 11.81 -19.35
N TYR A 637 8.81 11.20 -18.33
CA TYR A 637 8.38 11.36 -16.96
C TYR A 637 9.57 11.45 -16.01
N ALA A 638 9.55 12.40 -15.11
CA ALA A 638 10.49 12.51 -14.01
C ALA A 638 9.77 12.59 -12.69
N ILE A 639 10.30 11.86 -11.71
CA ILE A 639 9.86 11.96 -10.31
C ILE A 639 11.05 12.32 -9.43
N ALA A 640 10.91 13.37 -8.62
CA ALA A 640 11.84 13.73 -7.56
C ALA A 640 11.18 13.47 -6.20
N ALA A 641 11.86 12.74 -5.31
CA ALA A 641 11.35 12.38 -3.99
C ALA A 641 12.41 12.61 -2.91
N ASP A 642 12.00 13.18 -1.76
CA ASP A 642 12.83 13.26 -0.57
C ASP A 642 12.89 11.88 0.11
N VAL A 643 14.11 11.34 0.26
CA VAL A 643 14.36 10.02 0.84
C VAL A 643 15.15 10.09 2.16
N GLY A 644 15.50 11.30 2.63
CA GLY A 644 16.44 11.49 3.71
C GLY A 644 17.80 10.93 3.34
N THR A 645 18.07 9.69 3.68
CA THR A 645 19.24 8.92 3.22
C THR A 645 18.79 7.65 2.51
N ALA A 646 19.27 7.44 1.30
CA ALA A 646 19.02 6.21 0.54
C ALA A 646 19.88 5.07 1.12
N VAL A 647 19.37 4.33 2.10
CA VAL A 647 20.08 3.19 2.71
C VAL A 647 20.47 2.15 1.66
N HIS A 648 19.60 1.91 0.69
CA HIS A 648 19.88 1.07 -0.48
C HIS A 648 19.38 1.77 -1.76
N PRO A 649 20.24 2.54 -2.49
CA PRO A 649 19.82 3.38 -3.62
C PRO A 649 19.07 2.63 -4.71
N VAL A 650 19.50 1.42 -5.07
CA VAL A 650 18.83 0.60 -6.10
C VAL A 650 17.40 0.24 -5.68
N ALA A 651 17.18 -0.16 -4.42
CA ALA A 651 15.85 -0.46 -3.93
C ALA A 651 14.98 0.81 -3.87
N CYS A 652 15.53 1.94 -3.44
CA CYS A 652 14.81 3.23 -3.45
C CYS A 652 14.37 3.60 -4.87
N LYS A 653 15.29 3.54 -5.84
CA LYS A 653 14.96 3.79 -7.25
C LYS A 653 13.86 2.86 -7.75
N SER A 654 13.98 1.54 -7.48
CA SER A 654 12.97 0.56 -7.89
C SER A 654 11.60 0.84 -7.28
N GLN A 655 11.54 1.39 -6.06
CA GLN A 655 10.29 1.80 -5.44
C GLN A 655 9.68 3.04 -6.11
N LEU A 656 10.49 4.01 -6.54
CA LEU A 656 10.01 5.16 -7.32
C LEU A 656 9.51 4.72 -8.70
N ASP A 657 10.29 3.92 -9.41
CA ASP A 657 9.94 3.40 -10.74
C ASP A 657 8.62 2.61 -10.68
N GLY A 658 8.54 1.59 -9.81
CA GLY A 658 7.37 0.74 -9.70
C GLY A 658 6.12 1.48 -9.19
N GLY A 659 6.28 2.48 -8.32
CA GLY A 659 5.16 3.33 -7.89
C GLY A 659 4.62 4.19 -9.02
N SER A 660 5.50 4.78 -9.82
CA SER A 660 5.10 5.60 -10.98
C SER A 660 4.42 4.76 -12.07
N VAL A 661 4.90 3.53 -12.32
CA VAL A 661 4.23 2.60 -13.27
C VAL A 661 2.81 2.26 -12.81
N MET A 662 2.61 2.02 -11.51
CA MET A 662 1.25 1.83 -10.95
C MET A 662 0.36 3.06 -11.20
N GLY A 663 0.90 4.26 -10.92
CA GLY A 663 0.15 5.49 -11.15
C GLY A 663 -0.08 5.79 -12.65
N LEU A 664 0.77 5.29 -13.56
CA LEU A 664 0.52 5.32 -15.00
C LEU A 664 -0.69 4.44 -15.37
N GLY A 665 -0.81 3.27 -14.74
CA GLY A 665 -1.99 2.43 -14.85
C GLY A 665 -3.26 3.15 -14.42
N ASP A 666 -3.25 3.72 -13.21
CA ASP A 666 -4.35 4.56 -12.70
C ASP A 666 -4.71 5.70 -13.69
N ALA A 667 -3.69 6.31 -14.34
CA ALA A 667 -3.88 7.46 -15.23
C ALA A 667 -4.49 7.12 -16.57
N MET A 668 -4.06 6.03 -17.21
CA MET A 668 -4.24 5.81 -18.65
C MET A 668 -5.03 4.54 -19.00
N TYR A 669 -5.03 3.52 -18.12
CA TYR A 669 -5.41 2.17 -18.55
C TYR A 669 -6.38 1.44 -17.63
N GLU A 670 -6.22 1.58 -16.32
CA GLU A 670 -6.85 0.69 -15.34
C GLU A 670 -8.20 1.22 -14.86
N GLU A 671 -9.23 0.41 -15.00
CA GLU A 671 -10.57 0.67 -14.46
C GLU A 671 -11.31 -0.66 -14.27
N MET A 672 -11.97 -0.85 -13.14
CA MET A 672 -12.93 -1.94 -12.94
C MET A 672 -14.30 -1.50 -13.45
N LEU A 673 -14.74 -2.10 -14.55
CA LEU A 673 -15.99 -1.77 -15.21
C LEU A 673 -17.13 -2.64 -14.66
N TYR A 674 -18.20 -2.01 -14.22
CA TYR A 674 -19.40 -2.68 -13.72
C TYR A 674 -20.60 -2.39 -14.61
N GLY A 675 -21.40 -3.41 -14.92
CA GLY A 675 -22.65 -3.31 -15.66
C GLY A 675 -23.56 -4.50 -15.33
N ASP A 676 -24.86 -4.26 -15.27
CA ASP A 676 -25.90 -5.26 -15.03
C ASP A 676 -25.60 -6.20 -13.83
N GLY A 677 -25.03 -5.65 -12.76
CA GLY A 677 -24.70 -6.42 -11.56
C GLY A 677 -23.39 -7.22 -11.62
N GLN A 678 -22.60 -7.08 -12.68
CA GLN A 678 -21.40 -7.88 -12.93
C GLN A 678 -20.16 -7.01 -13.05
N LEU A 679 -18.99 -7.56 -12.67
CA LEU A 679 -17.69 -7.03 -13.04
C LEU A 679 -17.37 -7.49 -14.48
N LEU A 680 -17.41 -6.55 -15.44
CA LEU A 680 -17.36 -6.86 -16.87
C LEU A 680 -15.95 -7.23 -17.36
N ASN A 681 -14.90 -6.75 -16.71
CA ASN A 681 -13.50 -6.93 -17.11
C ASN A 681 -12.65 -7.55 -16.00
N GLY A 682 -13.22 -8.47 -15.23
CA GLY A 682 -12.59 -9.14 -14.09
C GLY A 682 -11.70 -10.32 -14.48
N ASP A 683 -10.87 -10.19 -15.51
CA ASP A 683 -9.92 -11.18 -15.97
C ASP A 683 -8.66 -10.55 -16.59
N SER A 684 -7.60 -11.34 -16.78
CA SER A 684 -6.32 -10.87 -17.27
C SER A 684 -6.27 -10.49 -18.76
N PHE A 685 -7.32 -10.79 -19.54
CA PHE A 685 -7.40 -10.45 -20.97
C PHE A 685 -8.10 -9.11 -21.20
N GLN A 686 -9.09 -8.82 -20.38
CA GLN A 686 -9.93 -7.61 -20.52
C GLN A 686 -9.45 -6.45 -19.66
N TYR A 687 -8.84 -6.73 -18.51
CA TYR A 687 -8.26 -5.71 -17.64
C TYR A 687 -6.87 -5.32 -18.11
N ARG A 688 -6.72 -4.07 -18.55
CA ARG A 688 -5.46 -3.59 -19.11
C ARG A 688 -4.54 -3.03 -18.03
N LEU A 689 -3.35 -3.60 -17.92
CA LEU A 689 -2.22 -3.09 -17.16
C LEU A 689 -1.22 -2.35 -18.06
N PRO A 690 -0.42 -1.41 -17.53
CA PRO A 690 0.72 -0.87 -18.27
C PRO A 690 1.71 -1.97 -18.66
N LEU A 691 2.11 -1.96 -19.92
CA LEU A 691 3.11 -2.86 -20.47
C LEU A 691 4.44 -2.12 -20.63
N LEU A 692 5.52 -2.85 -20.90
CA LEU A 692 6.85 -2.24 -21.04
C LEU A 692 6.91 -1.17 -22.13
N HIS A 693 6.17 -1.32 -23.21
CA HIS A 693 6.12 -0.36 -24.33
C HIS A 693 5.26 0.88 -24.03
N ASP A 694 4.42 0.84 -22.98
CA ASP A 694 3.65 2.01 -22.54
C ASP A 694 4.52 2.97 -21.69
N LEU A 695 5.71 2.52 -21.27
CA LEU A 695 6.63 3.37 -20.52
C LEU A 695 7.27 4.40 -21.42
N PRO A 696 7.45 5.64 -20.95
CA PRO A 696 8.10 6.67 -21.77
C PRO A 696 9.56 6.33 -22.05
N PRO A 697 10.09 6.70 -23.21
CA PRO A 697 11.51 6.51 -23.56
C PRO A 697 12.48 7.15 -22.55
N ARG A 698 12.07 8.23 -21.90
CA ARG A 698 12.82 8.90 -20.82
C ARG A 698 12.03 8.82 -19.51
N PHE A 699 12.48 7.92 -18.64
CA PHE A 699 11.91 7.72 -17.31
C PHE A 699 12.99 7.98 -16.25
N THR A 700 12.83 9.03 -15.44
CA THR A 700 13.87 9.49 -14.51
C THR A 700 13.36 9.52 -13.08
N SER A 701 13.97 8.74 -12.19
CA SER A 701 13.72 8.77 -10.75
C SER A 701 14.88 9.44 -10.02
N ILE A 702 14.57 10.48 -9.26
CA ILE A 702 15.55 11.33 -8.57
C ILE A 702 15.33 11.19 -7.06
N MET A 703 16.34 10.68 -6.37
CA MET A 703 16.37 10.64 -4.91
C MET A 703 17.05 11.92 -4.40
N VAL A 704 16.34 12.65 -3.55
CA VAL A 704 16.89 13.84 -2.89
C VAL A 704 17.28 13.44 -1.47
N GLU A 705 18.57 13.50 -1.19
CA GLU A 705 19.15 13.10 0.10
C GLU A 705 19.53 14.33 0.90
N ASN A 706 18.75 14.63 1.95
CA ASN A 706 19.01 15.71 2.90
C ASN A 706 19.54 15.20 4.26
N HIS A 707 19.58 13.87 4.46
CA HIS A 707 20.16 13.16 5.60
C HIS A 707 19.55 13.52 6.97
N ASP A 708 18.30 14.00 7.01
CA ASP A 708 17.61 14.50 8.20
C ASP A 708 16.42 13.64 8.65
N GLY A 709 16.26 12.46 8.08
CA GLY A 709 15.17 11.54 8.44
C GLY A 709 15.32 10.96 9.84
N PRO A 710 14.21 10.53 10.46
CA PRO A 710 14.20 9.92 11.80
C PRO A 710 14.62 8.44 11.79
N GLY A 711 14.82 7.86 10.63
CA GLY A 711 15.26 6.48 10.46
C GLY A 711 16.76 6.28 10.62
N PRO A 712 17.24 5.03 10.58
CA PRO A 712 18.65 4.75 10.66
C PRO A 712 19.40 5.51 9.56
N LEU A 713 20.60 6.02 9.89
CA LEU A 713 21.44 6.79 8.98
C LEU A 713 20.80 8.07 8.43
N GLY A 714 19.69 8.54 9.01
CA GLY A 714 18.96 9.70 8.50
C GLY A 714 17.96 9.40 7.38
N ALA A 715 17.50 8.15 7.26
CA ALA A 715 16.53 7.73 6.24
C ALA A 715 15.10 8.20 6.53
N LYS A 716 14.30 8.36 5.47
CA LYS A 716 12.84 8.57 5.49
C LYS A 716 12.12 7.42 4.80
N GLY A 717 10.82 7.27 5.06
CA GLY A 717 9.92 6.50 4.19
C GLY A 717 9.66 7.28 2.90
N MET A 718 9.49 6.60 1.75
CA MET A 718 9.40 7.32 0.47
C MET A 718 8.55 6.61 -0.59
N SER A 719 8.15 5.37 -0.36
CA SER A 719 7.65 4.52 -1.46
C SER A 719 6.20 4.78 -1.86
N GLN A 720 5.39 5.41 -1.02
CA GLN A 720 3.96 5.57 -1.30
C GLN A 720 3.63 6.81 -2.14
N THR A 721 4.40 7.88 -2.01
CA THR A 721 4.18 9.11 -2.79
C THR A 721 4.50 8.95 -4.27
N ALA A 722 5.22 7.90 -4.66
CA ALA A 722 5.57 7.66 -6.07
C ALA A 722 4.36 7.40 -6.99
N VAL A 723 3.24 6.89 -6.46
CA VAL A 723 2.03 6.59 -7.26
C VAL A 723 1.26 7.87 -7.61
N SER A 724 1.25 8.86 -6.72
CA SER A 724 0.23 9.91 -6.72
C SER A 724 0.41 11.01 -7.78
N PRO A 725 1.62 11.49 -8.12
CA PRO A 725 1.75 12.68 -8.96
C PRO A 725 1.64 12.43 -10.46
N ILE A 726 1.75 11.19 -10.94
CA ILE A 726 1.83 10.91 -12.38
C ILE A 726 0.50 11.17 -13.11
N ALA A 727 -0.63 10.75 -12.55
CA ALA A 727 -1.94 10.95 -13.18
C ALA A 727 -2.27 12.45 -13.37
N PRO A 728 -2.20 13.31 -12.33
CA PRO A 728 -2.42 14.73 -12.55
C PRO A 728 -1.33 15.40 -13.40
N ALA A 729 -0.07 14.96 -13.35
CA ALA A 729 0.97 15.50 -14.22
C ALA A 729 0.67 15.24 -15.71
N ILE A 730 0.22 14.03 -16.06
CA ILE A 730 -0.20 13.68 -17.43
C ILE A 730 -1.43 14.51 -17.83
N ALA A 731 -2.48 14.58 -17.00
CA ALA A 731 -3.67 15.36 -17.34
C ALA A 731 -3.39 16.86 -17.48
N ASN A 732 -2.50 17.42 -16.67
CA ASN A 732 -2.05 18.81 -16.79
C ASN A 732 -1.25 19.02 -18.08
N ALA A 733 -0.46 18.02 -18.50
CA ALA A 733 0.25 18.04 -19.79
C ALA A 733 -0.72 17.94 -20.99
N VAL A 734 -1.76 17.12 -20.90
CA VAL A 734 -2.83 17.06 -21.92
C VAL A 734 -3.54 18.42 -22.04
N TYR A 735 -3.84 19.06 -20.91
CA TYR A 735 -4.43 20.42 -20.96
C TYR A 735 -3.47 21.43 -21.60
N ASP A 736 -2.19 21.37 -21.29
CA ASP A 736 -1.15 22.23 -21.88
C ASP A 736 -1.06 22.04 -23.39
N ALA A 737 -1.15 20.79 -23.87
CA ALA A 737 -1.10 20.45 -25.29
C ALA A 737 -2.35 20.95 -26.06
N VAL A 738 -3.54 20.56 -25.62
CA VAL A 738 -4.78 20.70 -26.43
C VAL A 738 -5.91 21.45 -25.74
N GLY A 739 -5.73 21.92 -24.49
CA GLY A 739 -6.74 22.69 -23.75
C GLY A 739 -7.88 21.85 -23.18
N VAL A 740 -7.78 20.52 -23.20
CA VAL A 740 -8.80 19.62 -22.68
C VAL A 740 -8.54 19.30 -21.20
N ARG A 741 -9.48 19.66 -20.31
CA ARG A 741 -9.43 19.29 -18.89
C ARG A 741 -10.14 17.97 -18.66
N ILE A 742 -9.36 16.93 -18.42
CA ILE A 742 -9.87 15.63 -17.96
C ILE A 742 -10.23 15.77 -16.48
N LYS A 743 -11.44 15.37 -16.11
CA LYS A 743 -11.95 15.42 -14.71
C LYS A 743 -12.22 14.04 -14.13
N ASP A 744 -12.23 13.01 -14.94
CA ASP A 744 -12.43 11.60 -14.55
C ASP A 744 -11.40 10.70 -15.21
N LEU A 745 -10.76 9.85 -14.41
CA LEU A 745 -9.79 8.86 -14.86
C LEU A 745 -10.48 7.55 -15.31
N PRO A 746 -9.84 6.74 -16.15
CA PRO A 746 -8.57 6.97 -16.85
C PRO A 746 -8.69 7.99 -17.99
N ILE A 747 -7.55 8.52 -18.43
CA ILE A 747 -7.46 9.42 -19.60
C ILE A 747 -7.59 8.57 -20.86
N THR A 748 -8.75 8.58 -21.50
CA THR A 748 -8.99 7.79 -22.72
C THR A 748 -9.09 8.69 -23.97
N PRO A 749 -8.81 8.13 -25.17
CA PRO A 749 -8.99 8.85 -26.43
C PRO A 749 -10.38 9.47 -26.57
N GLU A 750 -11.43 8.75 -26.17
CA GLU A 750 -12.81 9.23 -26.23
C GLU A 750 -13.03 10.48 -25.36
N LYS A 751 -12.42 10.52 -24.14
CA LYS A 751 -12.52 11.67 -23.26
C LYS A 751 -11.79 12.89 -23.83
N VAL A 752 -10.64 12.68 -24.47
CA VAL A 752 -9.89 13.73 -25.16
C VAL A 752 -10.70 14.26 -26.36
N LEU A 753 -11.20 13.39 -27.23
CA LEU A 753 -12.02 13.77 -28.38
C LEU A 753 -13.32 14.48 -27.99
N ARG A 754 -13.97 14.01 -26.91
CA ARG A 754 -15.17 14.67 -26.36
C ARG A 754 -14.83 16.05 -25.83
N GLY A 755 -13.71 16.22 -25.15
CA GLY A 755 -13.21 17.52 -24.69
C GLY A 755 -12.84 18.47 -25.84
N LEU A 756 -12.43 17.95 -27.00
CA LEU A 756 -12.19 18.70 -28.24
C LEU A 756 -13.45 18.98 -29.03
N GLY A 757 -14.63 18.51 -28.62
CA GLY A 757 -15.90 18.64 -29.34
C GLY A 757 -15.98 17.78 -30.61
N LYS A 758 -15.16 16.73 -30.73
CA LYS A 758 -15.13 15.80 -31.87
C LYS A 758 -15.98 14.56 -31.67
N LEU A 759 -16.36 14.26 -30.43
CA LEU A 759 -17.35 13.26 -30.04
C LEU A 759 -18.47 13.91 -29.22
N VAL A 760 -19.72 13.47 -29.44
CA VAL A 760 -20.91 13.93 -28.71
C VAL A 760 -21.04 13.15 -27.38
#